data_2832b6bfe21709409c0bcdc742b62285
#
_entry.id   2832b6bfe21709409c0bcdc742b62285
#
_cell.length_a   1.000
_cell.length_b   1.000
_cell.length_c   1.000
_cell.angle_alpha   90.00
_cell.angle_beta   90.00
_cell.angle_gamma   90.00
#
_symmetry.space_group_name_H-M   'P 1'
#
loop_
_entity.id
_entity.type
_entity.pdbx_description
1 polymer ?
#
loop_
_entity_poly.entity_id
_entity_poly.type
_entity_poly.pdbx_seq_one_letter_code
_entity_poly.pdbx_strand_id
1 'polypeptide(L)'
;MNDKPATEMENLPVEAKVVEDTDEVAKYDPELRFRRLSGIALKLMYAMTLILSIFHIYTAGFGVLQEWRHRTFHLAFVLPLVFFLYTIRKAKGEGKKFLVYDLVYGVVGSALLTTMCRELFSLSAASAWSLALATFLLCLYFKRREYLPDRIAAWVDFPVFTAMILGIGYLLSLTFSDLHFLTWFKDLNAALVFWGFFLLGVFLSILLLFVLQWIQGLRMIFGGRPIQYDQNNIPYFDVFFALMASLVSIYIFVEFHNIGLRAGSTTQADMVVGAMAILFVLEGARRSIGAPLPIIAILVLINCYLGPYFLKIPGLTLFAHRGYGVSRIIDYMYLGTEGIYGIPLGVVATFVFHFVLFGLFISRTGLGQLFMDLAMAIAGGTAGGPAKVAVVSSGMFGSISGSSVANTVTTGSFTIPMMRKVGYKPVFAGAVEATASTGGQLMPPIMGAAAFIMSDFLGVPYIKIAAAAVIPALLFYFAVGWMVHLEALKIGLLGLPREMLPRVLTVLKQRGLLVAPLFIIVFLLISGRSPFLAAFWGIILTVTIGQIHPRTIAFLVPVLLSIPSILFEINPLLHSLPVAALWGVVLATGLAVTFRYSHRSAWIASLVVSLILAVQLLYRVEPYLSSFWANMLIVAVGIFYKDSKMKIPDILSALEWGTKNAIAIGAACACVGFIVGGTTLTGLGLKFAATVISLAQGATAGILQFDLLHLLSAKGVTLFFTLFFTMCSCFILGMGIPTTAQYIVASMIAAPALMEFGIPPLVSHMFVLYFAVLADVTPPVALAAYAASGISGADPFRTGLTAFRLSSAGFMIPYVFVTAPILLWYPTLLDGKIPFNYELFAQVVFTAFLGIIALGATMIGYMKYHSTLIERIATGIAAAFLITPESYTDYIGGGILLAVFLKQMFRKRRIVGKNKEVSKSKWEVSNDR
;
A
#
# COMPACT_ATOMS: atom_id res chain seq x y z
N MET A 1 33.63 17.37 35.15
CA MET A 1 32.33 16.68 35.13
C MET A 1 32.46 15.58 34.15
N ASN A 2 32.53 14.43 34.66
CA ASN A 2 32.86 13.08 34.28
C ASN A 2 32.57 12.68 32.81
N ASP A 3 33.67 12.28 32.18
CA ASP A 3 33.71 11.39 31.02
C ASP A 3 33.05 10.04 31.33
N LYS A 4 31.90 9.80 30.76
CA LYS A 4 31.37 8.48 30.45
C LYS A 4 30.29 8.63 29.41
N PRO A 5 30.60 8.47 28.12
CA PRO A 5 29.71 7.71 27.24
C PRO A 5 30.36 6.97 26.06
N ALA A 6 31.68 6.81 25.99
CA ALA A 6 32.27 6.14 24.82
C ALA A 6 32.22 4.62 24.87
N THR A 7 32.12 4.00 26.06
CA THR A 7 32.17 2.55 26.23
C THR A 7 30.85 1.81 26.10
N GLU A 8 29.71 2.51 26.15
CA GLU A 8 28.38 1.86 25.93
C GLU A 8 27.95 1.78 24.45
N MET A 9 28.63 2.49 23.55
CA MET A 9 28.32 2.40 22.10
C MET A 9 29.06 1.26 21.38
N GLU A 10 30.07 0.66 22.00
CA GLU A 10 30.84 -0.44 21.43
C GLU A 10 30.09 -1.79 21.44
N ASN A 11 29.02 -1.89 22.23
CA ASN A 11 28.14 -3.05 22.34
C ASN A 11 26.76 -2.86 21.66
N LEU A 12 26.71 -2.17 20.53
CA LEU A 12 25.59 -2.36 19.62
C LEU A 12 25.80 -3.71 18.94
N PRO A 13 24.87 -4.68 19.05
CA PRO A 13 24.94 -5.87 18.25
C PRO A 13 24.86 -5.44 16.80
N VAL A 14 25.98 -5.56 16.09
CA VAL A 14 26.13 -5.24 14.67
C VAL A 14 25.33 -6.24 13.80
N GLU A 15 24.83 -7.29 14.40
CA GLU A 15 23.79 -8.16 13.86
C GLU A 15 22.45 -7.74 14.48
N ALA A 16 21.93 -6.60 13.99
CA ALA A 16 20.50 -6.37 14.12
C ALA A 16 19.80 -7.50 13.35
N LYS A 17 19.34 -8.54 14.06
CA LYS A 17 18.25 -9.37 13.57
C LYS A 17 17.21 -8.39 13.07
N VAL A 18 17.02 -8.33 11.74
CA VAL A 18 15.81 -7.74 11.16
C VAL A 18 14.70 -8.30 12.03
N VAL A 19 13.95 -7.43 12.68
CA VAL A 19 12.93 -7.84 13.64
C VAL A 19 11.99 -8.75 12.90
N GLU A 20 12.25 -10.05 12.98
CA GLU A 20 11.31 -11.11 12.63
C GLU A 20 10.19 -11.17 13.67
N ASP A 21 10.13 -10.21 14.57
CA ASP A 21 9.06 -10.12 15.56
C ASP A 21 7.85 -9.48 14.90
N THR A 22 7.26 -10.29 13.99
CA THR A 22 5.97 -10.02 13.35
C THR A 22 4.88 -9.72 14.36
N ASP A 23 5.02 -10.14 15.60
CA ASP A 23 4.10 -9.86 16.69
C ASP A 23 4.14 -8.40 17.13
N GLU A 24 5.30 -7.73 17.11
CA GLU A 24 5.36 -6.29 17.38
C GLU A 24 4.77 -5.47 16.23
N VAL A 25 5.05 -5.82 14.99
CA VAL A 25 4.45 -5.15 13.83
C VAL A 25 2.92 -5.35 13.82
N ALA A 26 2.46 -6.56 14.03
CA ALA A 26 1.03 -6.89 14.08
C ALA A 26 0.25 -6.18 15.19
N LYS A 27 0.94 -5.71 16.24
CA LYS A 27 0.31 -4.92 17.30
C LYS A 27 -0.23 -3.59 16.77
N TYR A 28 0.44 -2.99 15.79
CA TYR A 28 0.13 -1.66 15.26
C TYR A 28 -0.51 -1.69 13.87
N ASP A 29 -0.27 -2.76 13.09
CA ASP A 29 -0.82 -2.94 11.75
C ASP A 29 -1.96 -3.96 11.77
N PRO A 30 -3.23 -3.55 11.57
CA PRO A 30 -4.35 -4.46 11.49
C PRO A 30 -4.21 -5.50 10.38
N GLU A 31 -3.53 -5.17 9.29
CA GLU A 31 -3.34 -6.05 8.13
C GLU A 31 -2.44 -7.24 8.43
N LEU A 32 -1.58 -7.16 9.46
CA LEU A 32 -0.63 -8.19 9.86
C LEU A 32 -1.05 -8.97 11.12
N ARG A 33 -2.27 -8.74 11.64
CA ARG A 33 -2.81 -9.44 12.81
C ARG A 33 -3.35 -10.80 12.45
N PHE A 34 -2.44 -11.73 12.18
CA PHE A 34 -2.81 -13.09 11.82
C PHE A 34 -3.10 -13.98 13.04
N ARG A 35 -3.97 -14.97 12.81
CA ARG A 35 -4.23 -16.06 13.73
C ARG A 35 -2.99 -16.98 13.82
N ARG A 36 -2.63 -17.43 15.01
CA ARG A 36 -1.53 -18.40 15.18
C ARG A 36 -2.07 -19.80 14.93
N LEU A 37 -1.94 -20.27 13.71
CA LEU A 37 -2.43 -21.58 13.30
C LEU A 37 -1.48 -22.71 13.72
N SER A 38 -2.01 -23.91 13.97
CA SER A 38 -1.25 -25.10 14.28
C SER A 38 -1.81 -26.35 13.55
N GLY A 39 -1.03 -27.43 13.50
CA GLY A 39 -1.47 -28.71 12.95
C GLY A 39 -1.84 -28.67 11.46
N ILE A 40 -2.98 -29.27 11.12
CA ILE A 40 -3.46 -29.41 9.72
C ILE A 40 -3.83 -28.04 9.13
N ALA A 41 -4.41 -27.15 9.93
CA ALA A 41 -4.83 -25.83 9.49
C ALA A 41 -3.62 -24.98 9.03
N LEU A 42 -2.51 -25.06 9.75
CA LEU A 42 -1.25 -24.42 9.36
C LEU A 42 -0.73 -24.96 8.03
N LYS A 43 -0.74 -26.29 7.84
CA LYS A 43 -0.28 -26.94 6.60
C LYS A 43 -1.15 -26.55 5.41
N LEU A 44 -2.47 -26.52 5.59
CA LEU A 44 -3.41 -26.12 4.54
C LEU A 44 -3.21 -24.67 4.15
N MET A 45 -3.15 -23.76 5.12
CA MET A 45 -2.89 -22.34 4.88
C MET A 45 -1.54 -22.15 4.15
N TYR A 46 -0.51 -22.85 4.59
CA TYR A 46 0.80 -22.81 3.96
C TYR A 46 0.75 -23.30 2.50
N ALA A 47 0.06 -24.41 2.22
CA ALA A 47 -0.13 -24.91 0.86
C ALA A 47 -0.87 -23.87 -0.02
N MET A 48 -1.95 -23.27 0.49
CA MET A 48 -2.74 -22.28 -0.24
C MET A 48 -1.92 -21.02 -0.56
N THR A 49 -1.12 -20.54 0.39
CA THR A 49 -0.25 -19.37 0.18
C THR A 49 0.82 -19.65 -0.87
N LEU A 50 1.43 -20.85 -0.83
CA LEU A 50 2.41 -21.25 -1.84
C LEU A 50 1.79 -21.42 -3.24
N ILE A 51 0.63 -22.07 -3.33
CA ILE A 51 -0.07 -22.24 -4.62
C ILE A 51 -0.37 -20.87 -5.24
N LEU A 52 -0.90 -19.94 -4.47
CA LEU A 52 -1.21 -18.59 -4.97
C LEU A 52 0.05 -17.84 -5.40
N SER A 53 1.13 -17.89 -4.61
CA SER A 53 2.40 -17.25 -4.95
C SER A 53 3.01 -17.85 -6.22
N ILE A 54 3.06 -19.19 -6.34
CA ILE A 54 3.60 -19.88 -7.51
C ILE A 54 2.76 -19.58 -8.75
N PHE A 55 1.42 -19.59 -8.63
CA PHE A 55 0.53 -19.22 -9.71
C PHE A 55 0.84 -17.83 -10.25
N HIS A 56 0.98 -16.84 -9.37
CA HIS A 56 1.28 -15.47 -9.79
C HIS A 56 2.67 -15.34 -10.42
N ILE A 57 3.70 -15.95 -9.84
CA ILE A 57 5.04 -15.96 -10.43
C ILE A 57 5.01 -16.62 -11.81
N TYR A 58 4.32 -17.76 -11.95
CA TYR A 58 4.18 -18.45 -13.22
C TYR A 58 3.48 -17.59 -14.27
N THR A 59 2.34 -17.01 -13.93
CA THR A 59 1.59 -16.17 -14.87
C THR A 59 2.32 -14.90 -15.26
N ALA A 60 3.13 -14.34 -14.37
CA ALA A 60 3.96 -13.17 -14.67
C ALA A 60 5.10 -13.49 -15.66
N GLY A 61 5.66 -14.70 -15.59
CA GLY A 61 6.76 -15.12 -16.47
C GLY A 61 6.31 -15.73 -17.79
N PHE A 62 5.21 -16.47 -17.78
CA PHE A 62 4.85 -17.35 -18.91
C PHE A 62 3.51 -17.04 -19.57
N GLY A 63 2.78 -16.06 -19.09
CA GLY A 63 1.55 -15.58 -19.67
C GLY A 63 0.37 -15.56 -18.71
N VAL A 64 -0.39 -14.47 -18.75
CA VAL A 64 -1.55 -14.22 -17.89
C VAL A 64 -2.78 -14.93 -18.46
N LEU A 65 -3.61 -15.50 -17.59
CA LEU A 65 -4.94 -15.96 -17.97
C LEU A 65 -5.77 -14.77 -18.47
N GLN A 66 -6.85 -15.06 -19.20
CA GLN A 66 -7.83 -14.03 -19.56
C GLN A 66 -8.20 -13.22 -18.31
N GLU A 67 -8.25 -11.90 -18.43
CA GLU A 67 -8.27 -10.94 -17.35
C GLU A 67 -9.28 -11.25 -16.24
N TRP A 68 -10.53 -11.53 -16.62
CA TRP A 68 -11.58 -11.87 -15.67
C TRP A 68 -11.31 -13.20 -14.94
N ARG A 69 -10.87 -14.24 -15.67
CA ARG A 69 -10.48 -15.53 -15.07
C ARG A 69 -9.29 -15.40 -14.11
N HIS A 70 -8.34 -14.54 -14.42
CA HIS A 70 -7.20 -14.28 -13.55
C HIS A 70 -7.63 -13.65 -12.22
N ARG A 71 -8.52 -12.65 -12.28
CA ARG A 71 -9.11 -11.98 -11.11
C ARG A 71 -9.94 -12.94 -10.25
N THR A 72 -10.74 -13.79 -10.87
CA THR A 72 -11.55 -14.79 -10.13
C THR A 72 -10.69 -15.84 -9.47
N PHE A 73 -9.64 -16.33 -10.12
CA PHE A 73 -8.69 -17.27 -9.51
C PHE A 73 -7.98 -16.64 -8.30
N HIS A 74 -7.51 -15.42 -8.44
CA HIS A 74 -6.88 -14.68 -7.34
C HIS A 74 -7.83 -14.58 -6.13
N LEU A 75 -9.06 -14.15 -6.34
CA LEU A 75 -10.04 -13.96 -5.28
C LEU A 75 -10.49 -15.29 -4.65
N ALA A 76 -10.53 -16.38 -5.43
CA ALA A 76 -10.85 -17.72 -4.94
C ALA A 76 -9.86 -18.25 -3.89
N PHE A 77 -8.65 -17.71 -3.84
CA PHE A 77 -7.65 -18.00 -2.81
C PHE A 77 -7.60 -16.91 -1.73
N VAL A 78 -7.72 -15.64 -2.11
CA VAL A 78 -7.62 -14.52 -1.15
C VAL A 78 -8.73 -14.58 -0.10
N LEU A 79 -10.00 -14.71 -0.51
CA LEU A 79 -11.11 -14.72 0.45
C LEU A 79 -11.04 -15.87 1.48
N PRO A 80 -10.82 -17.13 1.08
CA PRO A 80 -10.65 -18.21 2.07
C PRO A 80 -9.49 -17.96 3.02
N LEU A 81 -8.35 -17.47 2.50
CA LEU A 81 -7.19 -17.15 3.32
C LEU A 81 -7.49 -16.02 4.33
N VAL A 82 -8.34 -15.05 3.99
CA VAL A 82 -8.82 -14.04 4.95
C VAL A 82 -9.54 -14.71 6.11
N PHE A 83 -10.47 -15.63 5.85
CA PHE A 83 -11.23 -16.31 6.92
C PHE A 83 -10.36 -17.26 7.77
N PHE A 84 -9.32 -17.81 7.20
CA PHE A 84 -8.36 -18.63 7.96
C PHE A 84 -7.42 -17.78 8.81
N LEU A 85 -6.93 -16.66 8.29
CA LEU A 85 -5.90 -15.87 8.93
C LEU A 85 -6.42 -14.83 9.90
N TYR A 86 -7.57 -14.22 9.62
CA TYR A 86 -8.09 -13.14 10.44
C TYR A 86 -9.22 -13.58 11.36
N THR A 87 -9.13 -13.19 12.63
CA THR A 87 -10.16 -13.48 13.62
C THR A 87 -11.34 -12.52 13.47
N ILE A 88 -12.53 -12.96 13.92
CA ILE A 88 -13.72 -12.11 13.99
C ILE A 88 -13.50 -10.92 14.94
N ARG A 89 -12.61 -11.05 15.93
CA ARG A 89 -12.34 -10.06 16.99
C ARG A 89 -10.89 -9.64 17.10
N LYS A 90 -10.70 -8.37 17.49
CA LYS A 90 -9.45 -7.83 18.03
C LYS A 90 -9.13 -8.44 19.39
N ALA A 91 -7.84 -8.61 19.71
CA ALA A 91 -7.35 -9.24 20.94
C ALA A 91 -7.99 -8.70 22.24
N LYS A 92 -8.06 -9.56 23.28
CA LYS A 92 -8.57 -9.23 24.65
C LYS A 92 -8.01 -7.90 25.16
N GLY A 93 -8.87 -6.91 25.31
CA GLY A 93 -8.57 -5.59 25.87
C GLY A 93 -9.62 -4.53 25.54
N GLU A 94 -10.21 -4.58 24.35
CA GLU A 94 -11.21 -3.60 23.90
C GLU A 94 -12.68 -4.10 24.02
N GLY A 95 -12.90 -5.23 24.68
CA GLY A 95 -14.09 -6.07 24.58
C GLY A 95 -15.31 -5.68 25.39
N LYS A 96 -15.38 -4.52 26.06
CA LYS A 96 -16.56 -4.18 26.90
C LYS A 96 -17.47 -3.08 26.34
N LYS A 97 -17.11 -2.42 25.25
CA LYS A 97 -17.99 -1.42 24.65
C LYS A 97 -18.78 -2.05 23.51
N PHE A 98 -20.09 -2.18 23.70
CA PHE A 98 -21.05 -2.39 22.63
C PHE A 98 -20.92 -1.17 21.71
N LEU A 99 -20.18 -1.32 20.62
CA LEU A 99 -19.99 -0.19 19.71
C LEU A 99 -21.28 0.00 18.90
N VAL A 100 -21.67 1.24 18.74
CA VAL A 100 -22.77 1.65 17.85
C VAL A 100 -22.60 1.04 16.45
N TYR A 101 -21.37 0.84 16.00
CA TYR A 101 -21.02 0.13 14.75
C TYR A 101 -21.56 -1.30 14.66
N ASP A 102 -21.65 -2.01 15.77
CA ASP A 102 -22.13 -3.40 15.82
C ASP A 102 -23.65 -3.48 15.61
N LEU A 103 -24.34 -2.48 16.16
CA LEU A 103 -25.77 -2.33 15.97
C LEU A 103 -26.06 -1.89 14.52
N VAL A 104 -25.33 -0.90 14.01
CA VAL A 104 -25.47 -0.40 12.64
C VAL A 104 -25.18 -1.53 11.65
N TYR A 105 -24.11 -2.29 11.84
CA TYR A 105 -23.76 -3.42 10.97
C TYR A 105 -24.83 -4.52 10.99
N GLY A 106 -25.35 -4.86 12.19
CA GLY A 106 -26.43 -5.85 12.33
C GLY A 106 -27.74 -5.38 11.68
N VAL A 107 -28.14 -4.13 11.91
CA VAL A 107 -29.37 -3.56 11.34
C VAL A 107 -29.25 -3.41 9.83
N VAL A 108 -28.17 -2.82 9.34
CA VAL A 108 -27.96 -2.58 7.91
C VAL A 108 -27.77 -3.90 7.15
N GLY A 109 -27.00 -4.83 7.70
CA GLY A 109 -26.80 -6.15 7.09
C GLY A 109 -28.11 -6.95 7.02
N SER A 110 -28.91 -6.92 8.08
CA SER A 110 -30.22 -7.59 8.08
C SER A 110 -31.22 -6.92 7.13
N ALA A 111 -31.24 -5.60 7.05
CA ALA A 111 -32.11 -4.86 6.12
C ALA A 111 -31.74 -5.14 4.66
N LEU A 112 -30.45 -5.13 4.32
CA LEU A 112 -29.95 -5.48 2.99
C LEU A 112 -30.33 -6.92 2.62
N LEU A 113 -30.03 -7.87 3.47
CA LEU A 113 -30.31 -9.29 3.20
C LEU A 113 -31.82 -9.53 3.05
N THR A 114 -32.63 -8.88 3.89
CA THR A 114 -34.10 -8.98 3.83
C THR A 114 -34.64 -8.39 2.53
N THR A 115 -34.13 -7.21 2.12
CA THR A 115 -34.55 -6.58 0.87
C THR A 115 -34.19 -7.45 -0.32
N MET A 116 -32.96 -7.99 -0.32
CA MET A 116 -32.50 -8.92 -1.35
C MET A 116 -33.35 -10.18 -1.40
N CYS A 117 -33.60 -10.81 -0.26
CA CYS A 117 -34.42 -12.03 -0.22
C CYS A 117 -35.91 -11.77 -0.60
N ARG A 118 -36.44 -10.59 -0.24
CA ARG A 118 -37.80 -10.22 -0.64
C ARG A 118 -37.96 -10.10 -2.15
N GLU A 119 -37.01 -9.46 -2.83
CA GLU A 119 -37.04 -9.35 -4.29
C GLU A 119 -36.73 -10.68 -5.00
N LEU A 120 -35.78 -11.45 -4.46
CA LEU A 120 -35.37 -12.74 -5.02
C LEU A 120 -36.47 -13.81 -4.96
N PHE A 121 -37.18 -13.89 -3.83
CA PHE A 121 -38.15 -14.96 -3.56
C PHE A 121 -39.59 -14.49 -3.53
N SER A 122 -39.87 -13.22 -3.95
CA SER A 122 -41.22 -12.62 -3.95
C SER A 122 -41.92 -12.78 -2.60
N LEU A 123 -41.18 -12.63 -1.48
CA LEU A 123 -41.68 -12.88 -0.15
C LEU A 123 -42.73 -11.84 0.28
N SER A 124 -43.78 -12.32 1.00
CA SER A 124 -44.74 -11.42 1.65
C SER A 124 -44.07 -10.50 2.67
N ALA A 125 -44.68 -9.34 2.96
CA ALA A 125 -44.14 -8.41 3.94
C ALA A 125 -43.90 -9.07 5.32
N ALA A 126 -44.78 -9.97 5.76
CA ALA A 126 -44.65 -10.68 7.03
C ALA A 126 -43.43 -11.64 7.05
N SER A 127 -43.22 -12.39 5.98
CA SER A 127 -42.05 -13.29 5.84
C SER A 127 -40.75 -12.53 5.70
N ALA A 128 -40.77 -11.34 5.04
CA ALA A 128 -39.60 -10.47 4.96
C ALA A 128 -39.20 -9.90 6.33
N TRP A 129 -40.16 -9.46 7.16
CA TRP A 129 -39.88 -9.00 8.53
C TRP A 129 -39.39 -10.11 9.45
N SER A 130 -39.95 -11.33 9.34
CA SER A 130 -39.46 -12.47 10.12
C SER A 130 -38.03 -12.85 9.74
N LEU A 131 -37.70 -12.78 8.45
CA LEU A 131 -36.32 -13.00 7.97
C LEU A 131 -35.35 -11.92 8.43
N ALA A 132 -35.79 -10.63 8.45
CA ALA A 132 -35.00 -9.53 8.99
C ALA A 132 -34.68 -9.73 10.47
N LEU A 133 -35.66 -10.12 11.26
CA LEU A 133 -35.47 -10.40 12.68
C LEU A 133 -34.56 -11.62 12.89
N ALA A 134 -34.75 -12.68 12.11
CA ALA A 134 -33.92 -13.88 12.20
C ALA A 134 -32.47 -13.59 11.83
N THR A 135 -32.20 -12.84 10.76
CA THR A 135 -30.85 -12.44 10.36
C THR A 135 -30.22 -11.48 11.34
N PHE A 136 -30.97 -10.55 11.91
CA PHE A 136 -30.48 -9.65 12.97
C PHE A 136 -30.09 -10.44 14.22
N LEU A 137 -30.95 -11.38 14.67
CA LEU A 137 -30.65 -12.25 15.79
C LEU A 137 -29.45 -13.18 15.53
N LEU A 138 -29.29 -13.67 14.30
CA LEU A 138 -28.13 -14.42 13.86
C LEU A 138 -26.83 -13.59 13.92
N CYS A 139 -26.87 -12.35 13.43
CA CYS A 139 -25.71 -11.45 13.49
C CYS A 139 -25.34 -11.11 14.95
N LEU A 140 -26.34 -10.86 15.81
CA LEU A 140 -26.12 -10.65 17.24
C LEU A 140 -25.58 -11.91 17.91
N TYR A 141 -26.09 -13.08 17.56
CA TYR A 141 -25.66 -14.36 18.07
C TYR A 141 -24.20 -14.63 17.72
N PHE A 142 -23.79 -14.58 16.45
CA PHE A 142 -22.40 -14.79 16.03
C PHE A 142 -21.44 -13.83 16.72
N LYS A 143 -21.88 -12.62 17.02
CA LYS A 143 -21.09 -11.65 17.73
C LYS A 143 -21.00 -11.87 19.23
N ARG A 144 -22.06 -12.39 19.87
CA ARG A 144 -22.12 -12.64 21.31
C ARG A 144 -21.78 -14.05 21.74
N ARG A 145 -21.67 -14.99 20.83
CA ARG A 145 -21.40 -16.41 21.10
C ARG A 145 -20.22 -16.63 22.05
N GLU A 146 -19.16 -15.87 21.89
CA GLU A 146 -17.96 -15.98 22.73
C GLU A 146 -18.15 -15.50 24.18
N TYR A 147 -19.25 -14.80 24.48
CA TYR A 147 -19.60 -14.36 25.84
C TYR A 147 -20.63 -15.25 26.52
N LEU A 148 -21.22 -16.20 25.78
CA LEU A 148 -22.17 -17.13 26.34
C LEU A 148 -21.42 -18.26 27.05
N PRO A 149 -21.89 -18.68 28.24
CA PRO A 149 -21.40 -19.92 28.86
C PRO A 149 -21.51 -21.09 27.89
N ASP A 150 -20.48 -21.95 27.83
CA ASP A 150 -20.36 -23.04 26.84
C ASP A 150 -21.61 -23.91 26.70
N ARG A 151 -22.32 -24.17 27.84
CA ARG A 151 -23.57 -24.93 27.82
C ARG A 151 -24.71 -24.20 27.08
N ILE A 152 -24.85 -22.89 27.28
CA ILE A 152 -25.88 -22.07 26.60
C ILE A 152 -25.50 -21.90 25.12
N ALA A 153 -24.21 -21.68 24.80
CA ALA A 153 -23.74 -21.63 23.44
C ALA A 153 -24.06 -22.90 22.65
N ALA A 154 -23.87 -24.10 23.24
CA ALA A 154 -24.20 -25.37 22.58
C ALA A 154 -25.70 -25.54 22.28
N TRP A 155 -26.58 -25.09 23.15
CA TRP A 155 -28.03 -25.13 22.92
C TRP A 155 -28.48 -24.20 21.79
N VAL A 156 -27.82 -23.08 21.59
CA VAL A 156 -28.13 -22.13 20.53
C VAL A 156 -27.37 -22.48 19.23
N ASP A 157 -26.17 -23.05 19.32
CA ASP A 157 -25.41 -23.52 18.16
C ASP A 157 -26.16 -24.58 17.36
N PHE A 158 -26.80 -25.52 18.05
CA PHE A 158 -27.50 -26.64 17.41
C PHE A 158 -28.59 -26.19 16.44
N PRO A 159 -29.61 -25.40 16.84
CA PRO A 159 -30.65 -24.97 15.91
C PRO A 159 -30.12 -24.01 14.82
N VAL A 160 -29.12 -23.20 15.12
CA VAL A 160 -28.52 -22.29 14.14
C VAL A 160 -27.80 -23.08 13.04
N PHE A 161 -26.99 -24.08 13.41
CA PHE A 161 -26.33 -24.94 12.43
C PHE A 161 -27.30 -25.78 11.64
N THR A 162 -28.33 -26.30 12.28
CA THR A 162 -29.40 -27.06 11.58
C THR A 162 -30.11 -26.19 10.55
N ALA A 163 -30.45 -24.95 10.89
CA ALA A 163 -31.07 -24.01 9.97
C ALA A 163 -30.10 -23.61 8.80
N MET A 164 -28.83 -23.48 9.09
CA MET A 164 -27.82 -23.23 8.06
C MET A 164 -27.67 -24.39 7.09
N ILE A 165 -27.62 -25.63 7.60
CA ILE A 165 -27.51 -26.85 6.78
C ILE A 165 -28.73 -26.99 5.88
N LEU A 166 -29.95 -26.81 6.44
CA LEU A 166 -31.18 -26.86 5.67
C LEU A 166 -31.28 -25.74 4.62
N GLY A 167 -30.86 -24.53 4.99
CA GLY A 167 -30.76 -23.39 4.07
C GLY A 167 -29.78 -23.61 2.92
N ILE A 168 -28.64 -24.20 3.21
CA ILE A 168 -27.64 -24.56 2.19
C ILE A 168 -28.16 -25.65 1.28
N GLY A 169 -28.77 -26.71 1.84
CA GLY A 169 -29.40 -27.78 1.08
C GLY A 169 -30.48 -27.24 0.12
N TYR A 170 -31.27 -26.29 0.58
CA TYR A 170 -32.26 -25.60 -0.24
C TYR A 170 -31.62 -24.74 -1.34
N LEU A 171 -30.63 -23.93 -1.01
CA LEU A 171 -29.87 -23.13 -1.98
C LEU A 171 -29.16 -24.00 -3.03
N LEU A 172 -28.56 -25.12 -2.60
CA LEU A 172 -27.97 -26.08 -3.53
C LEU A 172 -29.03 -26.73 -4.43
N SER A 173 -30.21 -27.05 -3.93
CA SER A 173 -31.30 -27.59 -4.77
C SER A 173 -31.74 -26.58 -5.83
N LEU A 174 -31.82 -25.30 -5.52
CA LEU A 174 -32.14 -24.25 -6.49
C LEU A 174 -31.01 -24.05 -7.51
N THR A 175 -29.75 -24.10 -7.09
CA THR A 175 -28.59 -23.94 -7.99
C THR A 175 -28.39 -25.15 -8.87
N PHE A 176 -28.67 -26.38 -8.41
CA PHE A 176 -28.54 -27.61 -9.21
C PHE A 176 -29.62 -27.74 -10.30
N SER A 177 -30.79 -27.11 -10.15
CA SER A 177 -31.82 -27.13 -11.19
C SER A 177 -31.45 -26.28 -12.42
N ASP A 178 -30.68 -25.23 -12.24
CA ASP A 178 -30.33 -24.27 -13.30
C ASP A 178 -28.90 -24.42 -13.87
N LEU A 179 -28.08 -25.25 -13.22
CA LEU A 179 -26.68 -25.46 -13.64
C LEU A 179 -26.63 -26.49 -14.79
N HIS A 180 -26.21 -26.05 -15.96
CA HIS A 180 -25.75 -26.92 -17.06
C HIS A 180 -24.50 -27.75 -16.70
N PHE A 181 -24.12 -27.78 -15.46
CA PHE A 181 -22.98 -28.49 -14.92
C PHE A 181 -22.99 -30.01 -15.20
N LEU A 182 -24.16 -30.63 -15.21
CA LEU A 182 -24.28 -32.05 -15.54
C LEU A 182 -24.20 -32.37 -17.05
N THR A 183 -24.58 -31.42 -17.91
CA THR A 183 -24.42 -31.57 -19.38
C THR A 183 -22.95 -31.39 -19.80
N TRP A 184 -22.20 -30.65 -19.01
CA TRP A 184 -20.80 -30.37 -19.24
C TRP A 184 -19.89 -31.58 -18.99
N PHE A 185 -20.32 -32.53 -18.15
CA PHE A 185 -19.60 -33.80 -17.91
C PHE A 185 -19.52 -34.74 -19.12
N LYS A 186 -20.36 -34.55 -20.14
CA LYS A 186 -20.35 -35.41 -21.35
C LYS A 186 -19.20 -35.09 -22.32
N ASP A 187 -18.66 -33.87 -22.28
CA ASP A 187 -17.66 -33.38 -23.26
C ASP A 187 -16.28 -33.04 -22.64
N LEU A 188 -16.00 -33.51 -21.43
CA LEU A 188 -14.84 -33.05 -20.66
C LEU A 188 -13.58 -33.88 -20.83
N ASN A 189 -12.45 -33.15 -21.03
CA ASN A 189 -11.08 -33.63 -20.90
C ASN A 189 -10.77 -34.06 -19.46
N ALA A 190 -9.89 -35.09 -19.27
CA ALA A 190 -9.57 -35.74 -18.02
C ALA A 190 -9.15 -34.80 -16.85
N ALA A 191 -8.59 -33.62 -17.16
CA ALA A 191 -8.22 -32.60 -16.17
C ALA A 191 -9.43 -32.00 -15.44
N LEU A 192 -10.58 -31.87 -16.13
CA LEU A 192 -11.79 -31.27 -15.56
C LEU A 192 -12.59 -32.29 -14.75
N VAL A 193 -12.51 -33.56 -15.11
CA VAL A 193 -13.04 -34.67 -14.29
C VAL A 193 -12.30 -34.71 -12.94
N PHE A 194 -10.98 -34.52 -12.94
CA PHE A 194 -10.18 -34.39 -11.72
C PHE A 194 -10.64 -33.24 -10.83
N TRP A 195 -10.86 -32.06 -11.39
CA TRP A 195 -11.37 -30.91 -10.64
C TRP A 195 -12.79 -31.10 -10.11
N GLY A 196 -13.66 -31.76 -10.86
CA GLY A 196 -15.01 -32.12 -10.41
C GLY A 196 -14.99 -33.07 -9.22
N PHE A 197 -14.15 -34.11 -9.24
CA PHE A 197 -13.94 -35.01 -8.11
C PHE A 197 -13.23 -34.33 -6.94
N PHE A 198 -12.30 -33.43 -7.20
CA PHE A 198 -11.67 -32.62 -6.16
C PHE A 198 -12.71 -31.74 -5.44
N LEU A 199 -13.55 -31.02 -6.18
CA LEU A 199 -14.63 -30.21 -5.61
C LEU A 199 -15.67 -31.05 -4.86
N LEU A 200 -16.02 -32.21 -5.38
CA LEU A 200 -16.89 -33.16 -4.68
C LEU A 200 -16.24 -33.68 -3.39
N GLY A 201 -14.95 -33.98 -3.43
CA GLY A 201 -14.20 -34.41 -2.25
C GLY A 201 -14.10 -33.31 -1.18
N VAL A 202 -13.89 -32.07 -1.62
CA VAL A 202 -13.94 -30.88 -0.77
C VAL A 202 -15.33 -30.73 -0.16
N PHE A 203 -16.38 -30.81 -0.96
CA PHE A 203 -17.76 -30.74 -0.51
C PHE A 203 -18.11 -31.84 0.51
N LEU A 204 -17.75 -33.10 0.24
CA LEU A 204 -17.95 -34.22 1.17
C LEU A 204 -17.15 -34.02 2.48
N SER A 205 -15.95 -33.49 2.41
CA SER A 205 -15.13 -33.16 3.59
C SER A 205 -15.79 -32.07 4.44
N ILE A 206 -16.41 -31.09 3.81
CA ILE A 206 -17.17 -30.01 4.48
C ILE A 206 -18.41 -30.59 5.16
N LEU A 207 -19.17 -31.40 4.43
CA LEU A 207 -20.35 -32.04 4.96
C LEU A 207 -19.98 -32.92 6.18
N LEU A 208 -18.88 -33.65 6.10
CA LEU A 208 -18.34 -34.45 7.18
C LEU A 208 -17.95 -33.56 8.40
N LEU A 209 -17.31 -32.43 8.19
CA LEU A 209 -16.96 -31.49 9.24
C LEU A 209 -18.23 -30.92 9.93
N PHE A 210 -19.27 -30.58 9.15
CA PHE A 210 -20.57 -30.16 9.69
C PHE A 210 -21.23 -31.23 10.51
N VAL A 211 -21.23 -32.46 10.00
CA VAL A 211 -21.79 -33.63 10.71
C VAL A 211 -21.00 -33.87 12.01
N LEU A 212 -19.68 -33.81 11.99
CA LEU A 212 -18.86 -33.98 13.19
C LEU A 212 -19.13 -32.87 14.23
N GLN A 213 -19.36 -31.62 13.78
CA GLN A 213 -19.70 -30.54 14.71
C GLN A 213 -21.13 -30.69 15.27
N TRP A 214 -22.06 -31.12 14.44
CA TRP A 214 -23.39 -31.44 14.88
C TRP A 214 -23.39 -32.56 15.96
N ILE A 215 -22.58 -33.61 15.74
CA ILE A 215 -22.34 -34.65 16.75
C ILE A 215 -21.67 -34.08 18.00
N GLN A 216 -20.74 -33.13 17.89
CA GLN A 216 -20.11 -32.50 19.05
C GLN A 216 -21.10 -31.59 19.80
N GLY A 217 -21.96 -30.87 19.10
CA GLY A 217 -23.04 -30.10 19.71
C GLY A 217 -24.01 -30.99 20.50
N LEU A 218 -24.42 -32.12 19.94
CA LEU A 218 -25.22 -33.13 20.62
C LEU A 218 -24.48 -33.66 21.86
N ARG A 219 -23.18 -33.98 21.74
CA ARG A 219 -22.38 -34.48 22.85
C ARG A 219 -22.31 -33.48 24.01
N MET A 220 -22.21 -32.18 23.72
CA MET A 220 -22.21 -31.11 24.75
C MET A 220 -23.57 -30.93 25.40
N ILE A 221 -24.65 -31.06 24.65
CA ILE A 221 -26.03 -31.08 25.19
C ILE A 221 -26.23 -32.21 26.18
N PHE A 222 -25.65 -33.40 25.91
CA PHE A 222 -25.73 -34.60 26.79
C PHE A 222 -24.64 -34.64 27.86
N GLY A 223 -23.97 -33.57 28.20
CA GLY A 223 -23.04 -33.46 29.34
C GLY A 223 -21.57 -33.74 29.05
N GLY A 224 -21.16 -33.76 27.76
CA GLY A 224 -19.76 -33.86 27.34
C GLY A 224 -18.96 -32.60 27.74
N ARG A 225 -17.62 -32.75 27.87
CA ARG A 225 -16.75 -31.60 28.14
C ARG A 225 -16.74 -30.63 26.99
N PRO A 226 -16.85 -29.30 27.27
CA PRO A 226 -16.74 -28.29 26.25
C PRO A 226 -15.34 -28.29 25.60
N ILE A 227 -15.30 -28.11 24.30
CA ILE A 227 -14.02 -27.84 23.63
C ILE A 227 -13.64 -26.44 23.99
N GLN A 228 -12.52 -26.24 24.66
CA GLN A 228 -11.93 -24.91 24.83
C GLN A 228 -11.56 -24.38 23.43
N TYR A 229 -12.22 -23.33 23.01
CA TYR A 229 -11.83 -22.59 21.83
C TYR A 229 -10.52 -21.86 22.11
N ASP A 230 -9.43 -22.52 21.77
CA ASP A 230 -8.15 -21.86 21.72
C ASP A 230 -8.16 -20.86 20.54
N GLN A 231 -7.63 -19.65 20.77
CA GLN A 231 -7.50 -18.63 19.71
C GLN A 231 -6.67 -19.14 18.51
N ASN A 232 -5.99 -20.25 18.65
CA ASN A 232 -5.17 -20.91 17.64
C ASN A 232 -5.98 -21.89 16.75
N ASN A 233 -7.22 -22.22 17.10
CA ASN A 233 -8.05 -23.10 16.29
C ASN A 233 -9.01 -22.29 15.42
N ILE A 234 -9.13 -22.70 14.14
CA ILE A 234 -10.09 -22.10 13.22
C ILE A 234 -11.49 -22.56 13.61
N PRO A 235 -12.42 -21.66 13.92
CA PRO A 235 -13.82 -22.02 14.15
C PRO A 235 -14.41 -22.69 12.90
N TYR A 236 -15.27 -23.67 13.07
CA TYR A 236 -15.84 -24.40 11.92
C TYR A 236 -16.63 -23.50 10.96
N PHE A 237 -17.28 -22.47 11.45
CA PHE A 237 -17.98 -21.52 10.58
C PHE A 237 -17.00 -20.65 9.75
N ASP A 238 -15.75 -20.43 10.21
CA ASP A 238 -14.72 -19.76 9.40
C ASP A 238 -14.25 -20.69 8.27
N VAL A 239 -14.18 -22.00 8.51
CA VAL A 239 -13.93 -23.00 7.47
C VAL A 239 -15.08 -22.98 6.44
N PHE A 240 -16.32 -22.93 6.93
CA PHE A 240 -17.48 -22.83 6.07
C PHE A 240 -17.46 -21.54 5.23
N PHE A 241 -17.22 -20.38 5.84
CA PHE A 241 -17.11 -19.13 5.12
C PHE A 241 -15.97 -19.13 4.09
N ALA A 242 -14.82 -19.70 4.45
CA ALA A 242 -13.70 -19.85 3.54
C ALA A 242 -14.07 -20.64 2.28
N LEU A 243 -14.79 -21.74 2.46
CA LEU A 243 -15.19 -22.61 1.36
C LEU A 243 -16.27 -22.00 0.49
N MET A 244 -17.30 -21.40 1.11
CA MET A 244 -18.33 -20.69 0.38
C MET A 244 -17.75 -19.50 -0.39
N ALA A 245 -16.85 -18.75 0.20
CA ALA A 245 -16.15 -17.65 -0.45
C ALA A 245 -15.29 -18.11 -1.64
N SER A 246 -14.67 -19.28 -1.55
CA SER A 246 -13.97 -19.88 -2.69
C SER A 246 -14.94 -20.28 -3.80
N LEU A 247 -16.06 -20.93 -3.43
CA LEU A 247 -17.08 -21.40 -4.38
C LEU A 247 -17.72 -20.26 -5.17
N VAL A 248 -18.01 -19.10 -4.53
CA VAL A 248 -18.59 -17.96 -5.25
C VAL A 248 -17.62 -17.40 -6.30
N SER A 249 -16.33 -17.46 -6.08
CA SER A 249 -15.34 -17.05 -7.09
C SER A 249 -15.18 -18.12 -8.18
N ILE A 250 -15.16 -19.40 -7.80
CA ILE A 250 -15.08 -20.53 -8.75
C ILE A 250 -16.31 -20.57 -9.66
N TYR A 251 -17.49 -20.18 -9.16
CA TYR A 251 -18.71 -20.09 -9.96
C TYR A 251 -18.52 -19.24 -11.23
N ILE A 252 -17.96 -18.05 -11.11
CA ILE A 252 -17.67 -17.20 -12.27
C ILE A 252 -16.60 -17.85 -13.18
N PHE A 253 -15.59 -18.49 -12.60
CA PHE A 253 -14.55 -19.15 -13.40
C PHE A 253 -15.11 -20.26 -14.28
N VAL A 254 -16.07 -21.03 -13.76
CA VAL A 254 -16.73 -22.15 -14.47
C VAL A 254 -17.79 -21.64 -15.46
N GLU A 255 -18.68 -20.76 -14.99
CA GLU A 255 -19.79 -20.22 -15.77
C GLU A 255 -19.39 -19.06 -16.71
N PHE A 256 -18.11 -18.74 -16.82
CA PHE A 256 -17.58 -17.59 -17.55
C PHE A 256 -18.19 -17.42 -18.97
N HIS A 257 -18.23 -18.50 -19.72
CA HIS A 257 -18.74 -18.48 -21.11
C HIS A 257 -20.25 -18.20 -21.15
N ASN A 258 -21.00 -18.87 -20.27
CA ASN A 258 -22.47 -18.75 -20.22
C ASN A 258 -22.90 -17.37 -19.71
N ILE A 259 -22.17 -16.80 -18.71
CA ILE A 259 -22.42 -15.45 -18.22
C ILE A 259 -22.18 -14.42 -19.34
N GLY A 260 -21.15 -14.60 -20.16
CA GLY A 260 -20.89 -13.73 -21.32
C GLY A 260 -22.05 -13.78 -22.36
N LEU A 261 -22.64 -14.96 -22.60
CA LEU A 261 -23.75 -15.11 -23.55
C LEU A 261 -25.06 -14.51 -23.01
N ARG A 262 -25.27 -14.46 -21.70
CA ARG A 262 -26.47 -13.93 -21.04
C ARG A 262 -26.26 -12.58 -20.35
N ALA A 263 -25.29 -11.79 -20.78
CA ALA A 263 -24.98 -10.51 -20.19
C ALA A 263 -26.24 -9.61 -20.06
N GLY A 264 -26.48 -9.13 -18.81
CA GLY A 264 -27.68 -8.33 -18.50
C GLY A 264 -28.96 -9.13 -18.21
N SER A 265 -28.94 -10.48 -18.35
CA SER A 265 -30.03 -11.38 -18.00
C SER A 265 -29.59 -12.34 -16.91
N THR A 266 -29.86 -12.01 -15.64
CA THR A 266 -29.42 -12.78 -14.48
C THR A 266 -30.35 -13.96 -14.18
N THR A 267 -29.79 -15.13 -13.91
CA THR A 267 -30.51 -16.30 -13.40
C THR A 267 -30.69 -16.18 -11.87
N GLN A 268 -31.55 -17.01 -11.28
CA GLN A 268 -31.71 -17.07 -9.83
C GLN A 268 -30.40 -17.53 -9.16
N ALA A 269 -29.65 -18.43 -9.78
CA ALA A 269 -28.34 -18.87 -9.32
C ALA A 269 -27.34 -17.70 -9.26
N ASP A 270 -27.26 -16.90 -10.33
CA ASP A 270 -26.42 -15.69 -10.38
C ASP A 270 -26.74 -14.72 -9.23
N MET A 271 -28.03 -14.55 -8.94
CA MET A 271 -28.51 -13.66 -7.90
C MET A 271 -28.12 -14.14 -6.51
N VAL A 272 -28.32 -15.44 -6.21
CA VAL A 272 -27.98 -16.01 -4.91
C VAL A 272 -26.47 -16.01 -4.68
N VAL A 273 -25.71 -16.49 -5.68
CA VAL A 273 -24.24 -16.55 -5.58
C VAL A 273 -23.64 -15.15 -5.51
N GLY A 274 -24.18 -14.20 -6.29
CA GLY A 274 -23.73 -12.81 -6.25
C GLY A 274 -24.04 -12.12 -4.91
N ALA A 275 -25.21 -12.36 -4.33
CA ALA A 275 -25.55 -11.89 -2.99
C ALA A 275 -24.57 -12.43 -1.93
N MET A 276 -24.25 -13.73 -2.00
CA MET A 276 -23.27 -14.36 -1.12
C MET A 276 -21.87 -13.76 -1.32
N ALA A 277 -21.46 -13.52 -2.56
CA ALA A 277 -20.17 -12.90 -2.87
C ALA A 277 -20.05 -11.51 -2.25
N ILE A 278 -21.08 -10.67 -2.35
CA ILE A 278 -21.12 -9.34 -1.73
C ILE A 278 -20.92 -9.46 -0.22
N LEU A 279 -21.62 -10.36 0.45
CA LEU A 279 -21.51 -10.56 1.89
C LEU A 279 -20.12 -11.05 2.30
N PHE A 280 -19.55 -12.02 1.59
CA PHE A 280 -18.22 -12.55 1.91
C PHE A 280 -17.11 -11.53 1.68
N VAL A 281 -17.20 -10.70 0.64
CA VAL A 281 -16.24 -9.63 0.39
C VAL A 281 -16.32 -8.56 1.48
N LEU A 282 -17.54 -8.14 1.87
CA LEU A 282 -17.73 -7.18 2.96
C LEU A 282 -17.19 -7.71 4.30
N GLU A 283 -17.50 -8.96 4.63
CA GLU A 283 -17.01 -9.59 5.87
C GLU A 283 -15.50 -9.83 5.82
N GLY A 284 -14.96 -10.25 4.68
CA GLY A 284 -13.52 -10.43 4.48
C GLY A 284 -12.76 -9.10 4.67
N ALA A 285 -13.23 -8.02 4.06
CA ALA A 285 -12.65 -6.69 4.23
C ALA A 285 -12.76 -6.21 5.69
N ARG A 286 -13.91 -6.45 6.36
CA ARG A 286 -14.09 -6.10 7.77
C ARG A 286 -13.09 -6.80 8.68
N ARG A 287 -12.76 -8.06 8.41
CA ARG A 287 -11.79 -8.83 9.22
C ARG A 287 -10.36 -8.40 8.97
N SER A 288 -9.98 -8.19 7.72
CA SER A 288 -8.59 -7.89 7.36
C SER A 288 -8.20 -6.43 7.64
N ILE A 289 -9.11 -5.47 7.36
CA ILE A 289 -8.78 -4.04 7.39
C ILE A 289 -9.55 -3.31 8.50
N GLY A 290 -10.72 -3.83 8.88
CA GLY A 290 -11.62 -3.20 9.84
C GLY A 290 -12.91 -2.68 9.23
N ALA A 291 -13.72 -2.00 10.04
CA ALA A 291 -15.09 -1.61 9.69
C ALA A 291 -15.23 -0.40 8.72
N PRO A 292 -14.33 0.59 8.67
CA PRO A 292 -14.58 1.83 7.91
C PRO A 292 -14.88 1.57 6.44
N LEU A 293 -14.04 0.80 5.75
CA LEU A 293 -14.21 0.53 4.32
C LEU A 293 -15.50 -0.24 3.98
N PRO A 294 -15.84 -1.35 4.65
CA PRO A 294 -17.12 -2.01 4.44
C PRO A 294 -18.33 -1.13 4.72
N ILE A 295 -18.27 -0.23 5.71
CA ILE A 295 -19.38 0.71 5.99
C ILE A 295 -19.58 1.65 4.79
N ILE A 296 -18.51 2.22 4.24
CA ILE A 296 -18.62 3.09 3.06
C ILE A 296 -19.21 2.29 1.87
N ALA A 297 -18.74 1.06 1.65
CA ALA A 297 -19.24 0.19 0.59
C ALA A 297 -20.74 -0.12 0.77
N ILE A 298 -21.18 -0.44 1.99
CA ILE A 298 -22.59 -0.66 2.32
C ILE A 298 -23.41 0.61 2.07
N LEU A 299 -22.94 1.79 2.49
CA LEU A 299 -23.63 3.05 2.25
C LEU A 299 -23.79 3.33 0.75
N VAL A 300 -22.78 3.02 -0.06
CA VAL A 300 -22.87 3.17 -1.52
C VAL A 300 -23.85 2.17 -2.11
N LEU A 301 -23.86 0.90 -1.67
CA LEU A 301 -24.84 -0.09 -2.11
C LEU A 301 -26.28 0.31 -1.75
N ILE A 302 -26.48 0.83 -0.53
CA ILE A 302 -27.78 1.39 -0.10
C ILE A 302 -28.17 2.58 -0.97
N ASN A 303 -27.21 3.47 -1.27
CA ASN A 303 -27.45 4.59 -2.16
C ASN A 303 -27.92 4.12 -3.53
N CYS A 304 -27.31 3.09 -4.13
CA CYS A 304 -27.74 2.52 -5.41
C CYS A 304 -29.22 2.14 -5.42
N TYR A 305 -29.75 1.62 -4.29
CA TYR A 305 -31.14 1.21 -4.16
C TYR A 305 -32.07 2.37 -3.79
N LEU A 306 -31.70 3.16 -2.80
CA LEU A 306 -32.55 4.21 -2.20
C LEU A 306 -32.49 5.56 -2.91
N GLY A 307 -31.77 5.69 -4.03
CA GLY A 307 -31.58 6.94 -4.77
C GLY A 307 -32.83 7.84 -4.92
N PRO A 308 -34.00 7.30 -5.31
CA PRO A 308 -35.21 8.13 -5.49
C PRO A 308 -35.74 8.75 -4.20
N TYR A 309 -35.51 8.11 -3.07
CA TYR A 309 -35.99 8.61 -1.77
C TYR A 309 -35.18 9.81 -1.26
N PHE A 310 -33.92 9.96 -1.67
CA PHE A 310 -33.07 11.06 -1.25
C PHE A 310 -33.49 12.42 -1.84
N LEU A 311 -34.27 12.43 -2.93
CA LEU A 311 -34.88 13.66 -3.47
C LEU A 311 -35.83 14.34 -2.45
N LYS A 312 -36.46 13.54 -1.58
CA LYS A 312 -37.46 14.01 -0.61
C LYS A 312 -36.81 14.51 0.68
N ILE A 313 -35.52 14.33 0.90
CA ILE A 313 -34.82 14.66 2.15
C ILE A 313 -33.95 15.90 1.91
N PRO A 314 -34.27 17.05 2.55
CA PRO A 314 -33.44 18.25 2.44
C PRO A 314 -32.00 17.96 2.86
N GLY A 315 -31.03 18.41 2.06
CA GLY A 315 -29.61 18.19 2.30
C GLY A 315 -29.03 16.87 1.77
N LEU A 316 -29.87 15.90 1.35
CA LEU A 316 -29.42 14.63 0.74
C LEU A 316 -29.63 14.56 -0.78
N THR A 317 -29.98 15.65 -1.41
CA THR A 317 -30.19 15.73 -2.89
C THR A 317 -28.95 15.36 -3.69
N LEU A 318 -27.75 15.52 -3.12
CA LEU A 318 -26.49 15.05 -3.69
C LEU A 318 -26.51 13.55 -4.03
N PHE A 319 -27.14 12.75 -3.18
CA PHE A 319 -27.22 11.29 -3.30
C PHE A 319 -28.42 10.81 -4.14
N ALA A 320 -29.26 11.73 -4.59
CA ALA A 320 -30.49 11.40 -5.32
C ALA A 320 -30.19 10.96 -6.76
N HIS A 321 -30.77 9.85 -7.18
CA HIS A 321 -30.74 9.33 -8.55
C HIS A 321 -31.97 8.44 -8.81
N ARG A 322 -32.10 7.87 -10.04
CA ARG A 322 -33.27 7.08 -10.43
C ARG A 322 -33.53 5.81 -9.61
N GLY A 323 -32.49 5.30 -8.89
CA GLY A 323 -32.52 4.00 -8.19
C GLY A 323 -32.36 2.80 -9.11
N TYR A 324 -31.91 1.68 -8.54
CA TYR A 324 -31.68 0.44 -9.26
C TYR A 324 -32.25 -0.72 -8.44
N GLY A 325 -32.88 -1.72 -9.11
CA GLY A 325 -33.34 -2.95 -8.47
C GLY A 325 -32.14 -3.83 -8.03
N VAL A 326 -32.41 -4.71 -7.07
CA VAL A 326 -31.41 -5.61 -6.48
C VAL A 326 -30.75 -6.48 -7.56
N SER A 327 -31.52 -6.99 -8.53
CA SER A 327 -30.98 -7.76 -9.64
C SER A 327 -29.93 -6.98 -10.42
N ARG A 328 -30.20 -5.71 -10.75
CA ARG A 328 -29.24 -4.87 -11.48
C ARG A 328 -28.02 -4.53 -10.64
N ILE A 329 -28.18 -4.35 -9.33
CA ILE A 329 -27.07 -4.11 -8.42
C ILE A 329 -26.16 -5.34 -8.35
N ILE A 330 -26.73 -6.55 -8.20
CA ILE A 330 -25.96 -7.79 -8.15
C ILE A 330 -25.27 -8.06 -9.48
N ASP A 331 -25.97 -7.93 -10.61
CA ASP A 331 -25.41 -8.07 -11.95
C ASP A 331 -24.18 -7.19 -12.12
N TYR A 332 -24.32 -5.90 -11.80
CA TYR A 332 -23.25 -4.91 -11.95
C TYR A 332 -22.08 -5.12 -10.99
N MET A 333 -22.35 -5.52 -9.74
CA MET A 333 -21.35 -5.67 -8.70
C MET A 333 -20.60 -7.01 -8.75
N TYR A 334 -21.23 -8.07 -9.27
CA TYR A 334 -20.67 -9.41 -9.21
C TYR A 334 -20.41 -10.05 -10.58
N LEU A 335 -21.34 -9.94 -11.54
CA LEU A 335 -21.24 -10.59 -12.85
C LEU A 335 -20.49 -9.74 -13.89
N GLY A 336 -20.11 -8.50 -13.53
CA GLY A 336 -19.37 -7.58 -14.39
C GLY A 336 -17.96 -7.32 -13.94
N THR A 337 -17.26 -6.51 -14.74
CA THR A 337 -15.90 -6.03 -14.46
C THR A 337 -15.88 -4.67 -13.74
N GLU A 338 -17.03 -4.17 -13.30
CA GLU A 338 -17.18 -2.86 -12.68
C GLU A 338 -17.22 -2.92 -11.15
N GLY A 339 -17.60 -4.06 -10.59
CA GLY A 339 -17.75 -4.28 -9.14
C GLY A 339 -16.57 -5.03 -8.53
N ILE A 340 -16.83 -6.18 -7.90
CA ILE A 340 -15.84 -7.01 -7.20
C ILE A 340 -14.62 -7.31 -8.08
N TYR A 341 -14.88 -7.73 -9.34
CA TYR A 341 -13.84 -8.09 -10.30
C TYR A 341 -13.39 -6.91 -11.18
N GLY A 342 -13.57 -5.69 -10.67
CA GLY A 342 -13.20 -4.45 -11.33
C GLY A 342 -11.69 -4.21 -11.41
N ILE A 343 -11.32 -3.01 -11.91
CA ILE A 343 -9.93 -2.56 -12.05
C ILE A 343 -9.16 -2.69 -10.73
N PRO A 344 -9.70 -2.32 -9.54
CA PRO A 344 -8.93 -2.41 -8.30
C PRO A 344 -8.41 -3.82 -7.99
N LEU A 345 -9.26 -4.84 -8.13
CA LEU A 345 -8.86 -6.23 -7.93
C LEU A 345 -7.91 -6.70 -9.04
N GLY A 346 -8.14 -6.25 -10.28
CA GLY A 346 -7.28 -6.55 -11.42
C GLY A 346 -5.84 -6.14 -11.17
N VAL A 347 -5.62 -4.90 -10.74
CA VAL A 347 -4.29 -4.37 -10.45
C VAL A 347 -3.61 -5.13 -9.30
N VAL A 348 -4.38 -5.53 -8.28
CA VAL A 348 -3.81 -6.35 -7.20
C VAL A 348 -3.36 -7.70 -7.73
N ALA A 349 -4.19 -8.37 -8.52
CA ALA A 349 -3.88 -9.68 -9.06
C ALA A 349 -2.71 -9.67 -10.06
N THR A 350 -2.49 -8.56 -10.78
CA THR A 350 -1.45 -8.49 -11.83
C THR A 350 -0.19 -7.76 -11.38
N PHE A 351 -0.27 -6.68 -10.60
CA PHE A 351 0.89 -5.86 -10.28
C PHE A 351 1.25 -5.90 -8.81
N VAL A 352 0.31 -5.53 -7.94
CA VAL A 352 0.60 -5.32 -6.51
C VAL A 352 1.12 -6.57 -5.85
N PHE A 353 0.50 -7.72 -6.11
CA PHE A 353 0.91 -9.00 -5.55
C PHE A 353 2.38 -9.32 -5.84
N HIS A 354 2.82 -9.11 -7.10
CA HIS A 354 4.19 -9.37 -7.52
C HIS A 354 5.20 -8.43 -6.86
N PHE A 355 4.87 -7.14 -6.73
CA PHE A 355 5.76 -6.19 -6.07
C PHE A 355 5.83 -6.38 -4.57
N VAL A 356 4.74 -6.81 -3.92
CA VAL A 356 4.75 -7.22 -2.51
C VAL A 356 5.65 -8.44 -2.30
N LEU A 357 5.55 -9.44 -3.18
CA LEU A 357 6.48 -10.58 -3.19
C LEU A 357 7.92 -10.12 -3.37
N PHE A 358 8.20 -9.31 -4.40
CA PHE A 358 9.53 -8.78 -4.66
C PHE A 358 10.11 -8.04 -3.46
N GLY A 359 9.31 -7.17 -2.83
CA GLY A 359 9.72 -6.42 -1.63
C GLY A 359 10.16 -7.32 -0.49
N LEU A 360 9.47 -8.46 -0.28
CA LEU A 360 9.84 -9.43 0.74
C LEU A 360 11.07 -10.25 0.36
N PHE A 361 11.20 -10.66 -0.90
CA PHE A 361 12.40 -11.36 -1.35
C PHE A 361 13.64 -10.48 -1.17
N ILE A 362 13.58 -9.23 -1.61
CA ILE A 362 14.72 -8.33 -1.55
C ILE A 362 15.07 -7.90 -0.11
N SER A 363 14.07 -7.75 0.77
CA SER A 363 14.32 -7.40 2.18
C SER A 363 15.13 -8.48 2.91
N ARG A 364 14.93 -9.76 2.56
CA ARG A 364 15.67 -10.89 3.15
C ARG A 364 17.13 -10.99 2.67
N THR A 365 17.51 -10.29 1.61
CA THR A 365 18.92 -10.26 1.15
C THR A 365 19.82 -9.32 1.96
N GLY A 366 19.23 -8.49 2.85
CA GLY A 366 19.96 -7.47 3.62
C GLY A 366 20.03 -6.11 2.93
N LEU A 367 19.15 -5.84 1.96
CA LEU A 367 19.08 -4.53 1.29
C LEU A 367 18.72 -3.41 2.26
N GLY A 368 17.88 -3.68 3.29
CA GLY A 368 17.55 -2.71 4.33
C GLY A 368 18.79 -2.18 5.06
N GLN A 369 19.74 -3.07 5.37
CA GLN A 369 21.00 -2.67 5.99
C GLN A 369 21.86 -1.84 5.04
N LEU A 370 21.88 -2.17 3.75
CA LEU A 370 22.56 -1.35 2.75
C LEU A 370 22.01 0.08 2.72
N PHE A 371 20.70 0.24 2.73
CA PHE A 371 20.06 1.56 2.71
C PHE A 371 20.32 2.35 3.99
N MET A 372 20.34 1.69 5.14
CA MET A 372 20.70 2.32 6.41
C MET A 372 22.15 2.79 6.41
N ASP A 373 23.09 1.95 5.95
CA ASP A 373 24.52 2.28 5.87
C ASP A 373 24.76 3.46 4.89
N LEU A 374 24.06 3.47 3.73
CA LEU A 374 24.12 4.58 2.79
C LEU A 374 23.52 5.86 3.37
N ALA A 375 22.38 5.77 4.04
CA ALA A 375 21.75 6.93 4.69
C ALA A 375 22.68 7.52 5.78
N MET A 376 23.32 6.67 6.59
CA MET A 376 24.32 7.10 7.55
C MET A 376 25.52 7.78 6.90
N ALA A 377 26.03 7.22 5.80
CA ALA A 377 27.15 7.79 5.06
C ALA A 377 26.84 9.17 4.48
N ILE A 378 25.61 9.40 3.99
CA ILE A 378 25.18 10.64 3.32
C ILE A 378 24.76 11.71 4.33
N ALA A 379 23.91 11.36 5.30
CA ALA A 379 23.21 12.32 6.14
C ALA A 379 23.71 12.36 7.60
N GLY A 380 24.36 11.31 8.08
CA GLY A 380 24.69 11.13 9.49
C GLY A 380 25.59 12.21 10.10
N GLY A 381 26.52 12.78 9.33
CA GLY A 381 27.47 13.80 9.81
C GLY A 381 26.92 15.21 9.90
N THR A 382 25.70 15.47 9.45
CA THR A 382 25.08 16.79 9.45
C THR A 382 24.31 17.06 10.76
N ALA A 383 24.06 18.32 11.09
CA ALA A 383 23.24 18.67 12.26
C ALA A 383 21.91 17.91 12.23
N GLY A 384 21.61 17.22 13.33
CA GLY A 384 20.46 16.34 13.39
C GLY A 384 20.58 15.03 12.60
N GLY A 385 21.82 14.58 12.37
CA GLY A 385 22.16 13.42 11.54
C GLY A 385 21.24 12.23 11.69
N PRO A 386 21.01 11.67 12.89
CA PRO A 386 20.15 10.51 13.09
C PRO A 386 18.72 10.65 12.53
N ALA A 387 18.12 11.83 12.67
CA ALA A 387 16.78 12.07 12.14
C ALA A 387 16.78 12.21 10.60
N LYS A 388 17.84 12.77 10.02
CA LYS A 388 17.99 12.80 8.56
C LYS A 388 18.32 11.41 7.99
N VAL A 389 19.06 10.59 8.72
CA VAL A 389 19.27 9.18 8.37
C VAL A 389 17.94 8.47 8.31
N ALA A 390 17.03 8.69 9.29
CA ALA A 390 15.67 8.17 9.24
C ALA A 390 14.95 8.62 7.98
N VAL A 391 14.98 9.90 7.63
CA VAL A 391 14.33 10.45 6.42
C VAL A 391 14.85 9.78 5.15
N VAL A 392 16.17 9.66 4.99
CA VAL A 392 16.79 9.09 3.78
C VAL A 392 16.57 7.58 3.71
N SER A 393 16.79 6.84 4.82
CA SER A 393 16.62 5.39 4.83
C SER A 393 15.17 4.96 4.61
N SER A 394 14.22 5.65 5.27
CA SER A 394 12.78 5.38 5.08
C SER A 394 12.33 5.75 3.66
N GLY A 395 12.91 6.79 3.04
CA GLY A 395 12.67 7.11 1.64
C GLY A 395 13.12 6.01 0.69
N MET A 396 14.33 5.50 0.89
CA MET A 396 14.88 4.41 0.07
C MET A 396 14.11 3.10 0.28
N PHE A 397 13.84 2.73 1.54
CA PHE A 397 13.13 1.51 1.85
C PHE A 397 11.64 1.59 1.42
N GLY A 398 11.00 2.72 1.67
CA GLY A 398 9.60 3.00 1.32
C GLY A 398 9.34 2.93 -0.18
N SER A 399 10.33 3.32 -1.01
CA SER A 399 10.24 3.23 -2.48
C SER A 399 10.11 1.78 -2.99
N ILE A 400 10.37 0.78 -2.14
CA ILE A 400 10.28 -0.64 -2.46
C ILE A 400 9.12 -1.30 -1.73
N SER A 401 8.90 -0.98 -0.43
CA SER A 401 7.88 -1.62 0.41
C SER A 401 6.45 -1.21 0.06
N GLY A 402 6.26 0.01 -0.40
CA GLY A 402 4.95 0.55 -0.77
C GLY A 402 3.93 0.69 0.36
N SER A 403 4.31 0.41 1.62
CA SER A 403 3.46 0.52 2.81
C SER A 403 4.06 1.46 3.85
N SER A 404 3.32 2.48 4.26
CA SER A 404 3.76 3.46 5.28
C SER A 404 3.96 2.80 6.65
N VAL A 405 3.05 1.94 7.06
CA VAL A 405 3.08 1.28 8.38
C VAL A 405 4.21 0.25 8.44
N ALA A 406 4.32 -0.63 7.44
CA ALA A 406 5.38 -1.63 7.37
C ALA A 406 6.76 -0.96 7.33
N ASN A 407 6.92 0.12 6.56
CA ASN A 407 8.16 0.91 6.53
C ASN A 407 8.47 1.51 7.89
N THR A 408 7.48 2.17 8.53
CA THR A 408 7.62 2.77 9.87
C THR A 408 8.10 1.76 10.91
N VAL A 409 7.60 0.55 10.89
CA VAL A 409 8.01 -0.49 11.85
C VAL A 409 9.40 -1.00 11.52
N THR A 410 9.68 -1.28 10.25
CA THR A 410 10.96 -1.86 9.82
C THR A 410 12.13 -0.89 10.06
N THR A 411 12.05 0.32 9.52
CA THR A 411 13.13 1.32 9.68
C THR A 411 13.10 1.98 11.05
N GLY A 412 11.92 2.23 11.60
CA GLY A 412 11.73 2.90 12.88
C GLY A 412 12.22 2.10 14.08
N SER A 413 12.26 0.76 13.99
CA SER A 413 12.86 -0.08 15.04
C SER A 413 14.34 0.27 15.30
N PHE A 414 15.05 0.81 14.32
CA PHE A 414 16.44 1.27 14.43
C PHE A 414 16.53 2.79 14.58
N THR A 415 15.82 3.53 13.74
CA THR A 415 15.98 4.99 13.64
C THR A 415 15.38 5.72 14.84
N ILE A 416 14.25 5.27 15.37
CA ILE A 416 13.60 5.90 16.54
C ILE A 416 14.50 5.80 17.80
N PRO A 417 15.02 4.62 18.18
CA PRO A 417 15.98 4.52 19.30
C PRO A 417 17.24 5.37 19.07
N MET A 418 17.76 5.39 17.83
CA MET A 418 18.93 6.20 17.48
C MET A 418 18.66 7.70 17.65
N MET A 419 17.50 8.21 17.20
CA MET A 419 17.09 9.60 17.40
C MET A 419 16.94 9.94 18.90
N ARG A 420 16.34 9.04 19.69
CA ARG A 420 16.17 9.25 21.13
C ARG A 420 17.50 9.32 21.87
N LYS A 421 18.47 8.48 21.51
CA LYS A 421 19.82 8.47 22.12
C LYS A 421 20.55 9.80 21.94
N VAL A 422 20.37 10.49 20.83
CA VAL A 422 21.00 11.80 20.58
C VAL A 422 20.19 12.98 21.13
N GLY A 423 19.03 12.76 21.77
CA GLY A 423 18.28 13.78 22.50
C GLY A 423 17.00 14.28 21.85
N TYR A 424 16.52 13.66 20.78
CA TYR A 424 15.18 13.95 20.27
C TYR A 424 14.08 13.44 21.22
N LYS A 425 13.03 14.24 21.38
CA LYS A 425 11.85 13.84 22.15
C LYS A 425 11.16 12.63 21.48
N PRO A 426 10.63 11.66 22.25
CA PRO A 426 9.98 10.47 21.71
C PRO A 426 8.87 10.78 20.68
N VAL A 427 8.03 11.80 20.97
CA VAL A 427 6.98 12.28 20.06
C VAL A 427 7.55 12.73 18.71
N PHE A 428 8.66 13.49 18.74
CA PHE A 428 9.28 13.99 17.51
C PHE A 428 9.97 12.88 16.73
N ALA A 429 10.69 11.98 17.40
CA ALA A 429 11.34 10.85 16.77
C ALA A 429 10.34 9.93 16.06
N GLY A 430 9.21 9.60 16.71
CA GLY A 430 8.12 8.85 16.09
C GLY A 430 7.49 9.60 14.92
N ALA A 431 7.30 10.91 15.05
CA ALA A 431 6.70 11.72 13.98
C ALA A 431 7.58 11.82 12.73
N VAL A 432 8.91 11.98 12.89
CA VAL A 432 9.86 11.99 11.77
C VAL A 432 9.79 10.68 11.00
N GLU A 433 9.86 9.57 11.71
CA GLU A 433 9.81 8.24 11.09
C GLU A 433 8.49 8.00 10.35
N ALA A 434 7.35 8.28 11.00
CA ALA A 434 6.04 8.13 10.38
C ALA A 434 5.90 8.97 9.10
N THR A 435 6.34 10.23 9.14
CA THR A 435 6.26 11.15 7.99
C THR A 435 7.17 10.70 6.85
N ALA A 436 8.40 10.30 7.15
CA ALA A 436 9.35 9.81 6.15
C ALA A 436 8.87 8.50 5.51
N SER A 437 8.35 7.59 6.32
CA SER A 437 7.80 6.30 5.85
C SER A 437 6.59 6.49 4.94
N THR A 438 5.70 7.42 5.27
CA THR A 438 4.54 7.76 4.44
C THR A 438 4.96 8.33 3.08
N GLY A 439 5.96 9.21 3.05
CA GLY A 439 6.53 9.71 1.80
C GLY A 439 7.11 8.64 0.89
N GLY A 440 7.52 7.49 1.43
CA GLY A 440 8.03 6.35 0.65
C GLY A 440 7.05 5.82 -0.39
N GLN A 441 5.76 5.92 -0.12
CA GLN A 441 4.71 5.52 -1.07
C GLN A 441 4.62 6.45 -2.30
N LEU A 442 5.16 7.66 -2.20
CA LEU A 442 5.24 8.63 -3.29
C LEU A 442 6.56 8.51 -4.08
N MET A 443 7.54 7.79 -3.54
CA MET A 443 8.89 7.72 -4.11
C MET A 443 9.01 6.59 -5.13
N PRO A 444 9.36 6.87 -6.41
CA PRO A 444 9.73 5.85 -7.37
C PRO A 444 10.98 5.06 -6.93
N PRO A 445 11.19 3.82 -7.42
CA PRO A 445 10.59 3.27 -8.65
C PRO A 445 9.30 2.45 -8.44
N ILE A 446 9.00 1.92 -7.24
CA ILE A 446 7.85 1.03 -7.07
C ILE A 446 6.64 1.80 -6.54
N MET A 447 6.87 2.78 -5.64
CA MET A 447 5.81 3.58 -5.04
C MET A 447 4.82 2.73 -4.20
N GLY A 448 3.70 3.30 -3.80
CA GLY A 448 2.57 2.54 -3.27
C GLY A 448 1.74 1.88 -4.36
N ALA A 449 0.98 0.84 -4.01
CA ALA A 449 0.10 0.12 -4.92
C ALA A 449 -0.90 1.03 -5.66
N ALA A 450 -1.25 2.17 -5.09
CA ALA A 450 -2.11 3.18 -5.67
C ALA A 450 -1.60 3.73 -7.03
N ALA A 451 -0.29 3.79 -7.24
CA ALA A 451 0.27 4.29 -8.49
C ALA A 451 0.04 3.35 -9.69
N PHE A 452 -0.01 2.03 -9.44
CA PHE A 452 -0.38 1.06 -10.47
C PHE A 452 -1.86 1.18 -10.85
N ILE A 453 -2.73 1.42 -9.87
CA ILE A 453 -4.15 1.65 -10.12
C ILE A 453 -4.37 2.95 -10.89
N MET A 454 -3.58 4.00 -10.58
CA MET A 454 -3.60 5.24 -11.35
C MET A 454 -3.22 4.99 -12.82
N SER A 455 -2.24 4.14 -13.08
CA SER A 455 -1.83 3.75 -14.43
C SER A 455 -3.00 3.16 -15.22
N ASP A 456 -3.75 2.25 -14.62
CA ASP A 456 -4.92 1.61 -15.25
C ASP A 456 -6.10 2.60 -15.41
N PHE A 457 -6.40 3.41 -14.39
CA PHE A 457 -7.48 4.41 -14.48
C PHE A 457 -7.26 5.45 -15.56
N LEU A 458 -6.00 5.86 -15.77
CA LEU A 458 -5.64 6.87 -16.75
C LEU A 458 -5.29 6.28 -18.14
N GLY A 459 -5.13 4.96 -18.24
CA GLY A 459 -4.61 4.32 -19.45
C GLY A 459 -3.18 4.77 -19.80
N VAL A 460 -2.40 5.21 -18.82
CA VAL A 460 -1.03 5.73 -18.99
C VAL A 460 -0.02 4.68 -18.48
N PRO A 461 1.04 4.36 -19.24
CA PRO A 461 2.06 3.41 -18.78
C PRO A 461 2.63 3.80 -17.42
N TYR A 462 2.79 2.82 -16.52
CA TYR A 462 3.25 3.03 -15.15
C TYR A 462 4.54 3.85 -15.04
N ILE A 463 5.48 3.61 -15.96
CA ILE A 463 6.77 4.34 -15.95
C ILE A 463 6.59 5.85 -16.11
N LYS A 464 5.55 6.30 -16.83
CA LYS A 464 5.23 7.72 -16.98
C LYS A 464 4.68 8.29 -15.66
N ILE A 465 3.84 7.51 -14.95
CA ILE A 465 3.37 7.88 -13.61
C ILE A 465 4.55 8.00 -12.63
N ALA A 466 5.44 7.01 -12.64
CA ALA A 466 6.64 7.02 -11.81
C ALA A 466 7.55 8.22 -12.14
N ALA A 467 7.78 8.51 -13.43
CA ALA A 467 8.55 9.67 -13.85
C ALA A 467 7.94 11.00 -13.38
N ALA A 468 6.61 11.14 -13.49
CA ALA A 468 5.89 12.33 -12.99
C ALA A 468 6.06 12.51 -11.48
N ALA A 469 6.17 11.42 -10.71
CA ALA A 469 6.28 11.47 -9.26
C ALA A 469 7.69 11.81 -8.74
N VAL A 470 8.77 11.66 -9.56
CA VAL A 470 10.16 11.82 -9.09
C VAL A 470 10.40 13.17 -8.42
N ILE A 471 10.12 14.27 -9.13
CA ILE A 471 10.42 15.62 -8.61
C ILE A 471 9.55 15.97 -7.40
N PRO A 472 8.22 15.74 -7.43
CA PRO A 472 7.38 15.91 -6.25
C PRO A 472 7.85 15.12 -5.04
N ALA A 473 8.24 13.85 -5.22
CA ALA A 473 8.73 13.01 -4.13
C ALA A 473 10.06 13.54 -3.55
N LEU A 474 11.00 13.95 -4.39
CA LEU A 474 12.26 14.56 -3.93
C LEU A 474 12.01 15.86 -3.17
N LEU A 475 11.10 16.70 -3.62
CA LEU A 475 10.69 17.91 -2.90
C LEU A 475 10.05 17.58 -1.55
N PHE A 476 9.26 16.51 -1.46
CA PHE A 476 8.67 16.06 -0.20
C PHE A 476 9.76 15.63 0.80
N TYR A 477 10.72 14.81 0.38
CA TYR A 477 11.83 14.41 1.25
C TYR A 477 12.73 15.57 1.63
N PHE A 478 12.93 16.52 0.72
CA PHE A 478 13.59 17.78 1.05
C PHE A 478 12.82 18.55 2.11
N ALA A 479 11.48 18.67 1.99
CA ALA A 479 10.65 19.37 2.96
C ALA A 479 10.76 18.77 4.36
N VAL A 480 10.63 17.45 4.48
CA VAL A 480 10.77 16.73 5.76
C VAL A 480 12.20 16.89 6.31
N GLY A 481 13.21 16.68 5.48
CA GLY A 481 14.63 16.82 5.84
C GLY A 481 14.99 18.24 6.29
N TRP A 482 14.42 19.25 5.64
CA TRP A 482 14.58 20.66 6.00
C TRP A 482 13.96 20.96 7.36
N MET A 483 12.73 20.53 7.61
CA MET A 483 12.06 20.74 8.90
C MET A 483 12.79 20.03 10.03
N VAL A 484 13.30 18.83 9.80
CA VAL A 484 14.14 18.09 10.74
C VAL A 484 15.45 18.85 11.02
N HIS A 485 16.06 19.44 9.98
CA HIS A 485 17.25 20.26 10.12
C HIS A 485 17.00 21.49 10.99
N LEU A 486 15.91 22.20 10.74
CA LEU A 486 15.56 23.38 11.53
C LEU A 486 15.28 23.04 13.00
N GLU A 487 14.57 21.94 13.26
CA GLU A 487 14.34 21.49 14.64
C GLU A 487 15.66 21.09 15.32
N ALA A 488 16.56 20.38 14.62
CA ALA A 488 17.88 20.03 15.15
C ALA A 488 18.70 21.27 15.54
N LEU A 489 18.73 22.29 14.67
CA LEU A 489 19.40 23.57 14.97
C LEU A 489 18.76 24.30 16.16
N LYS A 490 17.42 24.25 16.25
CA LYS A 490 16.64 24.87 17.31
C LYS A 490 16.95 24.29 18.70
N ILE A 491 17.19 22.98 18.76
CA ILE A 491 17.51 22.27 20.03
C ILE A 491 19.01 22.02 20.20
N GLY A 492 19.85 22.44 19.24
CA GLY A 492 21.32 22.40 19.33
C GLY A 492 21.93 21.01 19.11
N LEU A 493 21.28 20.11 18.36
CA LEU A 493 21.78 18.78 18.07
C LEU A 493 22.85 18.79 16.97
N LEU A 494 23.97 18.15 17.26
CA LEU A 494 25.08 17.95 16.32
C LEU A 494 24.87 16.69 15.47
N GLY A 495 25.72 16.54 14.45
CA GLY A 495 25.81 15.29 13.67
C GLY A 495 26.59 14.20 14.39
N LEU A 496 26.57 12.99 13.84
CA LEU A 496 27.40 11.88 14.32
C LEU A 496 28.88 12.15 14.02
N PRO A 497 29.81 11.71 14.90
CA PRO A 497 31.26 11.79 14.66
C PRO A 497 31.64 11.07 13.36
N ARG A 498 32.67 11.60 12.67
CA ARG A 498 33.11 11.04 11.37
C ARG A 498 33.59 9.59 11.46
N GLU A 499 34.14 9.21 12.62
CA GLU A 499 34.63 7.85 12.89
C GLU A 499 33.50 6.81 12.89
N MET A 500 32.28 7.23 13.21
CA MET A 500 31.09 6.36 13.21
C MET A 500 30.40 6.28 11.85
N LEU A 501 30.85 7.04 10.85
CA LEU A 501 30.17 7.10 9.54
C LEU A 501 30.81 6.13 8.55
N PRO A 502 30.05 5.22 7.95
CA PRO A 502 30.56 4.35 6.90
C PRO A 502 30.89 5.18 5.64
N ARG A 503 31.87 4.71 4.86
CA ARG A 503 32.19 5.34 3.57
C ARG A 503 31.29 4.78 2.47
N VAL A 504 30.64 5.64 1.70
CA VAL A 504 29.72 5.25 0.60
C VAL A 504 30.35 4.20 -0.31
N LEU A 505 31.60 4.42 -0.78
CA LEU A 505 32.26 3.50 -1.68
C LEU A 505 32.55 2.12 -1.05
N THR A 506 32.83 2.07 0.26
CA THR A 506 33.04 0.81 0.98
C THR A 506 31.73 0.03 1.08
N VAL A 507 30.64 0.72 1.44
CA VAL A 507 29.30 0.13 1.52
C VAL A 507 28.88 -0.44 0.16
N LEU A 508 29.05 0.34 -0.92
CA LEU A 508 28.72 -0.11 -2.28
C LEU A 508 29.59 -1.29 -2.75
N LYS A 509 30.89 -1.31 -2.43
CA LYS A 509 31.76 -2.44 -2.76
C LYS A 509 31.35 -3.73 -2.05
N GLN A 510 30.89 -3.63 -0.81
CA GLN A 510 30.49 -4.81 -0.02
C GLN A 510 29.10 -5.35 -0.36
N ARG A 511 28.14 -4.47 -0.63
CA ARG A 511 26.70 -4.82 -0.71
C ARG A 511 26.01 -4.27 -1.97
N GLY A 512 26.68 -3.49 -2.82
CA GLY A 512 26.07 -2.80 -3.95
C GLY A 512 25.38 -3.72 -4.95
N LEU A 513 25.84 -4.96 -5.08
CA LEU A 513 25.20 -5.96 -5.95
C LEU A 513 23.73 -6.21 -5.58
N LEU A 514 23.34 -6.00 -4.32
CA LEU A 514 21.95 -6.16 -3.87
C LEU A 514 20.98 -5.16 -4.50
N VAL A 515 21.47 -4.06 -5.08
CA VAL A 515 20.64 -3.06 -5.77
C VAL A 515 20.36 -3.46 -7.24
N ALA A 516 21.11 -4.41 -7.79
CA ALA A 516 20.98 -4.81 -9.20
C ALA A 516 19.56 -5.25 -9.61
N PRO A 517 18.79 -6.02 -8.81
CA PRO A 517 17.41 -6.37 -9.15
C PRO A 517 16.53 -5.13 -9.32
N LEU A 518 16.72 -4.09 -8.50
CA LEU A 518 15.98 -2.85 -8.59
C LEU A 518 16.29 -2.08 -9.88
N PHE A 519 17.57 -2.02 -10.27
CA PHE A 519 17.97 -1.42 -11.55
C PHE A 519 17.37 -2.14 -12.74
N ILE A 520 17.28 -3.47 -12.70
CA ILE A 520 16.69 -4.25 -13.79
C ILE A 520 15.19 -4.02 -13.89
N ILE A 521 14.47 -3.93 -12.75
CA ILE A 521 13.06 -3.55 -12.75
C ILE A 521 12.88 -2.20 -13.44
N VAL A 522 13.63 -1.18 -13.02
CA VAL A 522 13.55 0.16 -13.62
C VAL A 522 13.87 0.11 -15.12
N PHE A 523 14.90 -0.63 -15.52
CA PHE A 523 15.26 -0.77 -16.91
C PHE A 523 14.15 -1.42 -17.73
N LEU A 524 13.54 -2.51 -17.25
CA LEU A 524 12.43 -3.20 -17.93
C LEU A 524 11.22 -2.29 -18.06
N LEU A 525 10.90 -1.51 -17.03
CA LEU A 525 9.81 -0.53 -17.07
C LEU A 525 10.06 0.60 -18.09
N ILE A 526 11.30 1.13 -18.15
CA ILE A 526 11.69 2.14 -19.14
C ILE A 526 11.64 1.56 -20.56
N SER A 527 11.97 0.28 -20.73
CA SER A 527 11.90 -0.43 -22.01
C SER A 527 10.46 -0.77 -22.44
N GLY A 528 9.44 -0.30 -21.71
CA GLY A 528 8.03 -0.50 -22.05
C GLY A 528 7.46 -1.89 -21.72
N ARG A 529 8.19 -2.70 -20.94
CA ARG A 529 7.69 -4.01 -20.50
C ARG A 529 6.69 -3.84 -19.35
N SER A 530 5.81 -4.83 -19.22
CA SER A 530 4.77 -4.81 -18.20
C SER A 530 5.37 -4.82 -16.78
N PRO A 531 4.76 -4.12 -15.82
CA PRO A 531 5.24 -4.10 -14.44
C PRO A 531 5.33 -5.48 -13.79
N PHE A 532 4.42 -6.40 -14.09
CA PHE A 532 4.46 -7.75 -13.53
C PHE A 532 5.62 -8.58 -14.06
N LEU A 533 5.98 -8.44 -15.34
CA LEU A 533 7.18 -9.05 -15.92
C LEU A 533 8.45 -8.47 -15.28
N ALA A 534 8.50 -7.16 -15.05
CA ALA A 534 9.61 -6.52 -14.37
C ALA A 534 9.77 -7.06 -12.95
N ALA A 535 8.67 -7.23 -12.21
CA ALA A 535 8.69 -7.81 -10.86
C ALA A 535 9.11 -9.29 -10.87
N PHE A 536 8.66 -10.07 -11.86
CA PHE A 536 9.10 -11.46 -12.03
C PHE A 536 10.63 -11.57 -12.13
N TRP A 537 11.25 -10.81 -13.05
CA TRP A 537 12.71 -10.79 -13.17
C TRP A 537 13.39 -10.22 -11.92
N GLY A 538 12.77 -9.24 -11.28
CA GLY A 538 13.22 -8.71 -9.99
C GLY A 538 13.32 -9.81 -8.93
N ILE A 539 12.29 -10.66 -8.80
CA ILE A 539 12.27 -11.80 -7.86
C ILE A 539 13.35 -12.82 -8.23
N ILE A 540 13.37 -13.27 -9.50
CA ILE A 540 14.33 -14.28 -9.97
C ILE A 540 15.76 -13.83 -9.69
N LEU A 541 16.10 -12.60 -10.07
CA LEU A 541 17.45 -12.08 -9.86
C LEU A 541 17.78 -11.84 -8.39
N THR A 542 16.80 -11.47 -7.57
CA THR A 542 16.99 -11.32 -6.11
C THR A 542 17.38 -12.65 -5.49
N VAL A 543 16.66 -13.73 -5.83
CA VAL A 543 16.96 -15.08 -5.34
C VAL A 543 18.33 -15.54 -5.84
N THR A 544 18.64 -15.29 -7.11
CA THR A 544 19.92 -15.67 -7.73
C THR A 544 21.09 -14.90 -7.10
N ILE A 545 20.96 -13.58 -6.92
CA ILE A 545 21.99 -12.75 -6.27
C ILE A 545 22.18 -13.13 -4.80
N GLY A 546 21.14 -13.58 -4.13
CA GLY A 546 21.24 -14.17 -2.78
C GLY A 546 22.15 -15.39 -2.68
N GLN A 547 22.42 -16.07 -3.81
CA GLN A 547 23.37 -17.17 -3.89
C GLN A 547 24.83 -16.71 -4.12
N ILE A 548 25.05 -15.42 -4.42
CA ILE A 548 26.36 -14.87 -4.75
C ILE A 548 27.05 -14.33 -3.50
N HIS A 549 28.17 -14.91 -3.14
CA HIS A 549 29.07 -14.47 -2.08
C HIS A 549 30.53 -14.72 -2.49
N PRO A 550 31.56 -14.28 -1.76
CA PRO A 550 32.95 -14.39 -2.21
C PRO A 550 33.37 -15.77 -2.71
N ARG A 551 32.88 -16.87 -2.11
CA ARG A 551 33.21 -18.23 -2.53
C ARG A 551 32.44 -18.75 -3.74
N THR A 552 31.29 -18.15 -4.05
CA THR A 552 30.41 -18.50 -5.18
C THR A 552 30.30 -17.37 -6.20
N ILE A 553 31.19 -16.40 -6.16
CA ILE A 553 31.20 -15.25 -7.05
C ILE A 553 31.25 -15.64 -8.55
N ALA A 554 31.72 -16.85 -8.85
CA ALA A 554 31.65 -17.44 -10.18
C ALA A 554 30.25 -17.51 -10.76
N PHE A 555 29.19 -17.59 -9.91
CA PHE A 555 27.81 -17.57 -10.37
C PHE A 555 27.39 -16.24 -11.00
N LEU A 556 28.17 -15.19 -10.79
CA LEU A 556 27.95 -13.93 -11.48
C LEU A 556 28.11 -14.05 -13.00
N VAL A 557 28.90 -14.99 -13.47
CA VAL A 557 29.18 -15.17 -14.92
C VAL A 557 27.92 -15.57 -15.71
N PRO A 558 27.21 -16.68 -15.39
CA PRO A 558 25.99 -17.00 -16.12
C PRO A 558 24.86 -15.99 -15.88
N VAL A 559 24.81 -15.30 -14.74
CA VAL A 559 23.88 -14.19 -14.52
C VAL A 559 24.16 -13.03 -15.48
N LEU A 560 25.44 -12.62 -15.60
CA LEU A 560 25.82 -11.58 -16.54
C LEU A 560 25.61 -12.00 -18.01
N LEU A 561 25.74 -13.28 -18.34
CA LEU A 561 25.42 -13.82 -19.68
C LEU A 561 23.89 -13.83 -19.93
N SER A 562 23.06 -14.06 -18.91
CA SER A 562 21.62 -14.07 -19.07
C SER A 562 21.02 -12.67 -19.26
N ILE A 563 21.63 -11.63 -18.72
CA ILE A 563 21.14 -10.24 -18.83
C ILE A 563 21.09 -9.78 -20.30
N PRO A 564 22.14 -9.90 -21.13
CA PRO A 564 22.05 -9.55 -22.54
C PRO A 564 20.97 -10.31 -23.28
N SER A 565 20.78 -11.59 -22.98
CA SER A 565 19.75 -12.41 -23.63
C SER A 565 18.35 -11.87 -23.37
N ILE A 566 18.09 -11.36 -22.17
CA ILE A 566 16.84 -10.70 -21.82
C ILE A 566 16.73 -9.33 -22.49
N LEU A 567 17.83 -8.57 -22.52
CA LEU A 567 17.85 -7.20 -23.03
C LEU A 567 17.81 -7.13 -24.56
N PHE A 568 18.51 -8.02 -25.26
CA PHE A 568 18.56 -8.05 -26.73
C PHE A 568 17.23 -8.44 -27.35
N GLU A 569 16.44 -9.29 -26.72
CA GLU A 569 15.07 -9.58 -27.12
C GLU A 569 14.17 -8.33 -27.02
N ILE A 570 14.49 -7.42 -26.10
CA ILE A 570 13.68 -6.25 -25.77
C ILE A 570 13.98 -5.07 -26.71
N ASN A 571 15.24 -4.86 -27.11
CA ASN A 571 15.65 -3.68 -27.88
C ASN A 571 16.67 -4.01 -28.97
N PRO A 572 16.28 -3.96 -30.27
CA PRO A 572 17.19 -4.21 -31.39
C PRO A 572 18.41 -3.28 -31.44
N LEU A 573 18.31 -2.06 -30.86
CA LEU A 573 19.45 -1.13 -30.78
C LEU A 573 20.62 -1.66 -29.96
N LEU A 574 20.38 -2.60 -29.07
CA LEU A 574 21.42 -3.25 -28.26
C LEU A 574 22.26 -4.24 -29.05
N HIS A 575 21.89 -4.57 -30.30
CA HIS A 575 22.70 -5.37 -31.23
C HIS A 575 23.89 -4.60 -31.83
N SER A 576 24.04 -3.31 -31.47
CA SER A 576 25.17 -2.52 -32.00
C SER A 576 26.51 -3.02 -31.47
N LEU A 577 27.51 -3.03 -32.33
CA LEU A 577 28.88 -3.48 -32.02
C LEU A 577 29.48 -2.85 -30.75
N PRO A 578 29.30 -1.54 -30.47
CA PRO A 578 29.80 -0.91 -29.23
C PRO A 578 29.19 -1.49 -27.96
N VAL A 579 27.91 -1.84 -27.98
CA VAL A 579 27.21 -2.41 -26.80
C VAL A 579 27.66 -3.84 -26.57
N ALA A 580 27.83 -4.64 -27.65
CA ALA A 580 28.36 -6.00 -27.56
C ALA A 580 29.80 -6.00 -27.02
N ALA A 581 30.63 -5.02 -27.44
CA ALA A 581 31.98 -4.85 -26.94
C ALA A 581 32.00 -4.47 -25.44
N LEU A 582 31.09 -3.58 -25.00
CA LEU A 582 30.94 -3.21 -23.60
C LEU A 582 30.59 -4.45 -22.74
N TRP A 583 29.67 -5.29 -23.22
CA TRP A 583 29.33 -6.54 -22.54
C TRP A 583 30.50 -7.52 -22.52
N GLY A 584 31.29 -7.59 -23.58
CA GLY A 584 32.53 -8.37 -23.62
C GLY A 584 33.53 -7.94 -22.53
N VAL A 585 33.70 -6.64 -22.33
CA VAL A 585 34.54 -6.07 -21.25
C VAL A 585 33.98 -6.37 -19.87
N VAL A 586 32.67 -6.22 -19.66
CA VAL A 586 31.98 -6.53 -18.37
C VAL A 586 32.15 -8.02 -18.05
N LEU A 587 31.99 -8.90 -19.03
CA LEU A 587 32.20 -10.33 -18.88
C LEU A 587 33.68 -10.69 -18.59
N ALA A 588 34.62 -10.09 -19.32
CA ALA A 588 36.04 -10.34 -19.10
C ALA A 588 36.50 -9.87 -17.72
N THR A 589 36.04 -8.71 -17.27
CA THR A 589 36.33 -8.21 -15.91
C THR A 589 35.66 -9.06 -14.85
N GLY A 590 34.42 -9.48 -15.05
CA GLY A 590 33.71 -10.41 -14.17
C GLY A 590 34.47 -11.76 -14.07
N LEU A 591 34.91 -12.33 -15.18
CA LEU A 591 35.73 -13.54 -15.24
C LEU A 591 37.03 -13.37 -14.48
N ALA A 592 37.77 -12.30 -14.70
CA ALA A 592 39.07 -12.05 -14.05
C ALA A 592 38.92 -11.92 -12.51
N VAL A 593 37.88 -11.23 -12.03
CA VAL A 593 37.59 -11.06 -10.58
C VAL A 593 37.17 -12.40 -9.96
N THR A 594 36.34 -13.17 -10.65
CA THR A 594 35.80 -14.42 -10.13
C THR A 594 36.87 -15.52 -10.08
N PHE A 595 37.87 -15.51 -11.01
CA PHE A 595 38.91 -16.50 -11.03
C PHE A 595 39.79 -16.49 -9.78
N ARG A 596 39.94 -15.34 -9.16
CA ARG A 596 40.85 -15.16 -8.01
C ARG A 596 40.21 -15.57 -6.66
N TYR A 597 38.89 -15.52 -6.54
CA TYR A 597 38.22 -15.61 -5.24
C TYR A 597 37.23 -16.76 -5.09
N SER A 598 36.79 -17.41 -6.20
CA SER A 598 35.73 -18.41 -6.13
C SER A 598 36.22 -19.82 -5.83
N HIS A 599 35.38 -20.62 -5.20
CA HIS A 599 35.65 -22.04 -4.93
C HIS A 599 35.60 -22.85 -6.24
N ARG A 600 36.43 -23.89 -6.38
CA ARG A 600 36.51 -24.72 -7.61
C ARG A 600 35.17 -25.33 -8.02
N SER A 601 34.36 -25.82 -7.07
CA SER A 601 33.04 -26.37 -7.36
C SER A 601 32.06 -25.33 -7.93
N ALA A 602 32.11 -24.09 -7.45
CA ALA A 602 31.30 -23.00 -7.98
C ALA A 602 31.70 -22.61 -9.40
N TRP A 603 32.99 -22.68 -9.73
CA TRP A 603 33.49 -22.50 -11.09
C TRP A 603 33.00 -23.57 -12.06
N ILE A 604 33.07 -24.85 -11.66
CA ILE A 604 32.57 -25.96 -12.47
C ILE A 604 31.05 -25.78 -12.73
N ALA A 605 30.26 -25.50 -11.69
CA ALA A 605 28.87 -25.29 -11.85
C ALA A 605 28.54 -24.07 -12.73
N SER A 606 29.26 -22.97 -12.56
CA SER A 606 29.10 -21.76 -13.36
C SER A 606 29.43 -22.03 -14.86
N LEU A 607 30.49 -22.77 -15.13
CA LEU A 607 30.89 -23.14 -16.48
C LEU A 607 29.83 -24.04 -17.15
N VAL A 608 29.31 -25.03 -16.42
CA VAL A 608 28.26 -25.93 -16.93
C VAL A 608 26.99 -25.14 -17.25
N VAL A 609 26.56 -24.27 -16.34
CA VAL A 609 25.36 -23.44 -16.58
C VAL A 609 25.56 -22.46 -17.73
N SER A 610 26.72 -21.84 -17.83
CA SER A 610 27.07 -20.95 -18.95
C SER A 610 27.11 -21.70 -20.29
N LEU A 611 27.62 -22.93 -20.31
CA LEU A 611 27.64 -23.78 -21.51
C LEU A 611 26.21 -24.19 -21.91
N ILE A 612 25.35 -24.56 -20.94
CA ILE A 612 23.94 -24.88 -21.22
C ILE A 612 23.25 -23.66 -21.81
N LEU A 613 23.44 -22.47 -21.23
CA LEU A 613 22.88 -21.23 -21.74
C LEU A 613 23.39 -20.95 -23.19
N ALA A 614 24.67 -21.07 -23.43
CA ALA A 614 25.25 -20.87 -24.75
C ALA A 614 24.71 -21.85 -25.79
N VAL A 615 24.57 -23.12 -25.44
CA VAL A 615 23.98 -24.16 -26.30
C VAL A 615 22.51 -23.84 -26.62
N GLN A 616 21.71 -23.47 -25.59
CA GLN A 616 20.30 -23.11 -25.80
C GLN A 616 20.15 -21.90 -26.72
N LEU A 617 21.01 -20.88 -26.58
CA LEU A 617 21.03 -19.72 -27.47
C LEU A 617 21.46 -20.06 -28.90
N LEU A 618 22.43 -20.96 -29.08
CA LEU A 618 22.87 -21.46 -30.40
C LEU A 618 21.75 -22.24 -31.13
N TYR A 619 20.98 -23.04 -30.40
CA TYR A 619 19.81 -23.76 -30.95
C TYR A 619 18.55 -22.90 -31.07
N ARG A 620 18.68 -21.58 -30.91
CA ARG A 620 17.57 -20.61 -31.00
C ARG A 620 16.38 -20.92 -30.06
N VAL A 621 16.64 -21.50 -28.90
CA VAL A 621 15.68 -21.54 -27.81
C VAL A 621 15.43 -20.10 -27.35
N GLU A 622 14.17 -19.76 -27.10
CA GLU A 622 13.81 -18.40 -26.69
C GLU A 622 14.75 -17.86 -25.60
N PRO A 623 15.41 -16.70 -25.84
CA PRO A 623 16.41 -16.17 -24.91
C PRO A 623 15.88 -15.96 -23.50
N TYR A 624 14.62 -15.59 -23.38
CA TYR A 624 13.91 -15.42 -22.13
C TYR A 624 13.85 -16.73 -21.30
N LEU A 625 13.40 -17.83 -21.94
CA LEU A 625 13.28 -19.14 -21.30
C LEU A 625 14.65 -19.71 -20.92
N SER A 626 15.64 -19.54 -21.79
CA SER A 626 17.02 -19.95 -21.55
C SER A 626 17.62 -19.22 -20.35
N SER A 627 17.39 -17.91 -20.24
CA SER A 627 17.84 -17.09 -19.13
C SER A 627 17.16 -17.47 -17.83
N PHE A 628 15.87 -17.78 -17.86
CA PHE A 628 15.12 -18.26 -16.68
C PHE A 628 15.73 -19.57 -16.13
N TRP A 629 15.93 -20.57 -17.01
CA TRP A 629 16.49 -21.85 -16.58
C TRP A 629 17.93 -21.74 -16.10
N ALA A 630 18.75 -20.88 -16.71
CA ALA A 630 20.10 -20.62 -16.23
C ALA A 630 20.11 -20.06 -14.81
N ASN A 631 19.24 -19.09 -14.51
CA ASN A 631 19.11 -18.54 -13.16
C ASN A 631 18.57 -19.59 -12.17
N MET A 632 17.60 -20.41 -12.57
CA MET A 632 17.06 -21.49 -11.72
C MET A 632 18.12 -22.56 -11.42
N LEU A 633 18.96 -22.91 -12.36
CA LEU A 633 20.08 -23.83 -12.12
C LEU A 633 21.11 -23.26 -11.13
N ILE A 634 21.42 -21.96 -11.22
CA ILE A 634 22.30 -21.30 -10.23
C ILE A 634 21.67 -21.37 -8.83
N VAL A 635 20.38 -21.10 -8.70
CA VAL A 635 19.67 -21.18 -7.43
C VAL A 635 19.71 -22.62 -6.90
N ALA A 636 19.41 -23.61 -7.76
CA ALA A 636 19.42 -25.02 -7.38
C ALA A 636 20.77 -25.48 -6.85
N VAL A 637 21.88 -25.02 -7.47
CA VAL A 637 23.23 -25.34 -7.02
C VAL A 637 23.64 -24.50 -5.82
N GLY A 638 23.29 -23.22 -5.81
CA GLY A 638 23.68 -22.25 -4.78
C GLY A 638 23.14 -22.58 -3.40
N ILE A 639 21.93 -23.15 -3.33
CA ILE A 639 21.26 -23.53 -2.07
C ILE A 639 22.10 -24.50 -1.22
N PHE A 640 22.93 -25.32 -1.85
CA PHE A 640 23.79 -26.28 -1.15
C PHE A 640 25.01 -25.66 -0.46
N TYR A 641 25.34 -24.40 -0.77
CA TYR A 641 26.47 -23.72 -0.11
C TYR A 641 26.05 -23.17 1.25
N LYS A 642 26.89 -23.38 2.27
CA LYS A 642 26.61 -22.95 3.66
C LYS A 642 26.46 -21.43 3.79
N ASP A 643 27.20 -20.67 2.99
CA ASP A 643 27.26 -19.20 3.04
C ASP A 643 26.18 -18.51 2.19
N SER A 644 25.27 -19.29 1.56
CA SER A 644 24.13 -18.76 0.81
C SER A 644 23.22 -17.97 1.73
N LYS A 645 22.88 -16.73 1.32
CA LYS A 645 21.97 -15.85 2.06
C LYS A 645 20.51 -16.21 1.88
N MET A 646 20.17 -16.99 0.85
CA MET A 646 18.81 -17.44 0.56
C MET A 646 18.75 -18.96 0.43
N LYS A 647 18.27 -19.62 1.47
CA LYS A 647 18.03 -21.06 1.50
C LYS A 647 16.57 -21.38 1.16
N ILE A 648 16.26 -22.66 0.92
CA ILE A 648 14.87 -23.10 0.64
C ILE A 648 13.87 -22.61 1.69
N PRO A 649 14.13 -22.69 3.00
CA PRO A 649 13.19 -22.17 3.99
C PRO A 649 12.95 -20.66 3.86
N ASP A 650 13.98 -19.87 3.47
CA ASP A 650 13.86 -18.43 3.29
C ASP A 650 13.00 -18.09 2.07
N ILE A 651 13.19 -18.84 0.96
CA ILE A 651 12.38 -18.70 -0.26
C ILE A 651 10.92 -19.05 0.04
N LEU A 652 10.67 -20.20 0.66
CA LEU A 652 9.33 -20.64 1.01
C LEU A 652 8.64 -19.69 1.99
N SER A 653 9.38 -19.18 2.97
CA SER A 653 8.88 -18.19 3.91
C SER A 653 8.62 -16.84 3.23
N ALA A 654 9.42 -16.42 2.24
CA ALA A 654 9.16 -15.22 1.46
C ALA A 654 7.86 -15.34 0.63
N LEU A 655 7.61 -16.51 0.01
CA LEU A 655 6.37 -16.79 -0.72
C LEU A 655 5.15 -16.75 0.21
N GLU A 656 5.25 -17.40 1.37
CA GLU A 656 4.19 -17.42 2.38
C GLU A 656 3.85 -16.01 2.87
N TRP A 657 4.86 -15.28 3.36
CA TRP A 657 4.66 -13.94 3.91
C TRP A 657 4.25 -12.92 2.84
N GLY A 658 4.73 -13.09 1.59
CA GLY A 658 4.31 -12.27 0.47
C GLY A 658 2.81 -12.41 0.20
N THR A 659 2.32 -13.64 0.15
CA THR A 659 0.89 -13.89 0.04
C THR A 659 0.13 -13.28 1.22
N LYS A 660 0.57 -13.54 2.46
CA LYS A 660 -0.11 -13.00 3.67
C LYS A 660 -0.24 -11.49 3.63
N ASN A 661 0.81 -10.77 3.23
CA ASN A 661 0.77 -9.31 3.14
C ASN A 661 -0.15 -8.81 2.01
N ALA A 662 -0.26 -9.56 0.92
CA ALA A 662 -1.11 -9.19 -0.21
C ALA A 662 -2.60 -9.48 0.02
N ILE A 663 -2.95 -10.42 0.92
CA ILE A 663 -4.35 -10.86 1.16
C ILE A 663 -5.23 -9.70 1.62
N ALA A 664 -4.76 -8.88 2.56
CA ALA A 664 -5.53 -7.74 3.07
C ALA A 664 -5.81 -6.74 1.96
N ILE A 665 -4.80 -6.46 1.12
CA ILE A 665 -4.92 -5.55 -0.03
C ILE A 665 -5.92 -6.12 -1.04
N GLY A 666 -5.87 -7.42 -1.32
CA GLY A 666 -6.81 -8.09 -2.21
C GLY A 666 -8.27 -8.00 -1.73
N ALA A 667 -8.51 -8.27 -0.46
CA ALA A 667 -9.83 -8.14 0.15
C ALA A 667 -10.32 -6.68 0.17
N ALA A 668 -9.41 -5.72 0.44
CA ALA A 668 -9.69 -4.29 0.34
C ALA A 668 -10.16 -3.91 -1.05
N CYS A 669 -9.40 -4.26 -2.07
CA CYS A 669 -9.67 -3.88 -3.45
C CYS A 669 -10.94 -4.54 -4.00
N ALA A 670 -11.24 -5.78 -3.60
CA ALA A 670 -12.54 -6.40 -3.90
C ALA A 670 -13.71 -5.61 -3.28
N CYS A 671 -13.56 -5.15 -2.03
CA CYS A 671 -14.57 -4.34 -1.34
C CYS A 671 -14.69 -2.93 -1.95
N VAL A 672 -13.58 -2.31 -2.33
CA VAL A 672 -13.58 -1.01 -3.02
C VAL A 672 -14.28 -1.09 -4.38
N GLY A 673 -14.28 -2.26 -5.01
CA GLY A 673 -15.06 -2.51 -6.22
C GLY A 673 -16.54 -2.12 -6.08
N PHE A 674 -17.16 -2.29 -4.90
CA PHE A 674 -18.52 -1.82 -4.65
C PHE A 674 -18.64 -0.29 -4.67
N ILE A 675 -17.61 0.41 -4.20
CA ILE A 675 -17.60 1.88 -4.17
C ILE A 675 -17.40 2.40 -5.59
N VAL A 676 -16.46 1.83 -6.34
CA VAL A 676 -16.21 2.18 -7.75
C VAL A 676 -17.45 1.91 -8.59
N GLY A 677 -17.96 0.68 -8.55
CA GLY A 677 -19.15 0.30 -9.30
C GLY A 677 -20.39 1.12 -8.92
N GLY A 678 -20.58 1.36 -7.63
CA GLY A 678 -21.73 2.16 -7.15
C GLY A 678 -21.63 3.63 -7.52
N THR A 679 -20.46 4.25 -7.42
CA THR A 679 -20.25 5.65 -7.86
C THR A 679 -20.42 5.80 -9.36
N THR A 680 -19.95 4.85 -10.14
CA THR A 680 -20.13 4.84 -11.60
C THR A 680 -21.60 4.65 -11.96
N LEU A 681 -22.29 3.65 -11.36
CA LEU A 681 -23.68 3.35 -11.62
C LEU A 681 -24.61 4.52 -11.28
N THR A 682 -24.35 5.26 -10.20
CA THR A 682 -25.19 6.36 -9.70
C THR A 682 -24.79 7.73 -10.21
N GLY A 683 -23.61 7.87 -10.81
CA GLY A 683 -23.04 9.17 -11.19
C GLY A 683 -22.66 10.04 -9.98
N LEU A 684 -22.44 9.44 -8.80
CA LEU A 684 -22.17 10.16 -7.56
C LEU A 684 -20.91 11.03 -7.66
N GLY A 685 -19.86 10.56 -8.37
CA GLY A 685 -18.61 11.32 -8.53
C GLY A 685 -18.82 12.68 -9.20
N LEU A 686 -19.61 12.73 -10.27
CA LEU A 686 -19.91 13.98 -10.98
C LEU A 686 -20.75 14.94 -10.11
N LYS A 687 -21.70 14.43 -9.37
CA LYS A 687 -22.53 15.25 -8.45
C LYS A 687 -21.69 15.82 -7.31
N PHE A 688 -20.79 15.02 -6.79
CA PHE A 688 -19.86 15.48 -5.77
C PHE A 688 -18.96 16.59 -6.31
N ALA A 689 -18.45 16.42 -7.53
CA ALA A 689 -17.65 17.43 -8.23
C ALA A 689 -18.40 18.76 -8.36
N ALA A 690 -19.63 18.72 -8.86
CA ALA A 690 -20.46 19.92 -8.97
C ALA A 690 -20.70 20.60 -7.61
N THR A 691 -20.89 19.81 -6.55
CA THR A 691 -21.06 20.34 -5.18
C THR A 691 -19.79 21.01 -4.67
N VAL A 692 -18.63 20.40 -4.84
CA VAL A 692 -17.34 20.97 -4.44
C VAL A 692 -17.09 22.31 -5.17
N ILE A 693 -17.35 22.36 -6.47
CA ILE A 693 -17.19 23.57 -7.27
C ILE A 693 -18.18 24.65 -6.80
N SER A 694 -19.42 24.31 -6.55
CA SER A 694 -20.42 25.24 -6.02
C SER A 694 -20.04 25.83 -4.66
N LEU A 695 -19.53 24.97 -3.75
CA LEU A 695 -19.00 25.43 -2.45
C LEU A 695 -17.80 26.36 -2.62
N ALA A 696 -16.90 26.05 -3.56
CA ALA A 696 -15.74 26.85 -3.86
C ALA A 696 -16.14 28.22 -4.42
N GLN A 697 -17.13 28.28 -5.32
CA GLN A 697 -17.69 29.52 -5.86
C GLN A 697 -18.34 30.35 -4.75
N GLY A 698 -19.12 29.75 -3.86
CA GLY A 698 -19.73 30.42 -2.72
C GLY A 698 -18.69 31.03 -1.76
N ALA A 699 -17.64 30.26 -1.44
CA ALA A 699 -16.53 30.75 -0.63
C ALA A 699 -15.76 31.88 -1.32
N THR A 700 -15.57 31.79 -2.65
CA THR A 700 -14.96 32.83 -3.46
C THR A 700 -15.76 34.14 -3.42
N ALA A 701 -17.07 34.06 -3.64
CA ALA A 701 -17.96 35.21 -3.56
C ALA A 701 -17.89 35.89 -2.18
N GLY A 702 -17.82 35.13 -1.11
CA GLY A 702 -17.66 35.66 0.25
C GLY A 702 -16.32 36.41 0.45
N ILE A 703 -15.21 35.87 -0.07
CA ILE A 703 -13.90 36.53 0.08
C ILE A 703 -13.77 37.75 -0.80
N LEU A 704 -14.26 37.72 -2.05
CA LEU A 704 -14.18 38.85 -2.97
C LEU A 704 -14.95 40.05 -2.46
N GLN A 705 -15.95 39.93 -1.58
CA GLN A 705 -16.60 41.05 -0.91
C GLN A 705 -15.63 41.88 -0.04
N PHE A 706 -14.53 41.26 0.45
CA PHE A 706 -13.49 41.94 1.24
C PHE A 706 -12.28 42.38 0.41
N ASP A 707 -12.24 42.05 -0.90
CA ASP A 707 -11.14 42.48 -1.82
C ASP A 707 -11.35 43.88 -2.32
N LEU A 708 -11.14 44.87 -1.42
CA LEU A 708 -11.30 46.30 -1.67
C LEU A 708 -10.34 46.81 -2.75
N LEU A 709 -9.25 46.12 -3.05
CA LEU A 709 -8.20 46.52 -3.99
C LEU A 709 -8.28 45.78 -5.33
N HIS A 710 -9.23 44.84 -5.49
CA HIS A 710 -9.39 43.98 -6.67
C HIS A 710 -8.10 43.23 -7.05
N LEU A 711 -7.30 42.85 -6.06
CA LEU A 711 -6.03 42.14 -6.24
C LEU A 711 -6.19 40.64 -6.50
N LEU A 712 -7.36 40.09 -6.16
CA LEU A 712 -7.60 38.65 -6.24
C LEU A 712 -8.36 38.27 -7.51
N SER A 713 -7.80 37.37 -8.30
CA SER A 713 -8.53 36.78 -9.43
C SER A 713 -9.63 35.84 -8.94
N ALA A 714 -10.88 36.09 -9.35
CA ALA A 714 -11.99 35.20 -9.01
C ALA A 714 -11.71 33.75 -9.39
N LYS A 715 -11.11 33.49 -10.56
CA LYS A 715 -10.73 32.16 -11.04
C LYS A 715 -9.65 31.51 -10.14
N GLY A 716 -8.65 32.30 -9.74
CA GLY A 716 -7.56 31.82 -8.88
C GLY A 716 -8.05 31.45 -7.47
N VAL A 717 -8.92 32.30 -6.89
CA VAL A 717 -9.53 32.03 -5.57
C VAL A 717 -10.44 30.82 -5.63
N THR A 718 -11.26 30.68 -6.67
CA THR A 718 -12.11 29.50 -6.86
C THR A 718 -11.28 28.21 -7.02
N LEU A 719 -10.19 28.28 -7.79
CA LEU A 719 -9.26 27.15 -7.91
C LEU A 719 -8.67 26.76 -6.55
N PHE A 720 -8.21 27.75 -5.78
CA PHE A 720 -7.66 27.48 -4.44
C PHE A 720 -8.69 26.76 -3.54
N PHE A 721 -9.94 27.23 -3.50
CA PHE A 721 -10.98 26.59 -2.69
C PHE A 721 -11.38 25.22 -3.22
N THR A 722 -11.41 25.03 -4.55
CA THR A 722 -11.66 23.71 -5.13
C THR A 722 -10.56 22.72 -4.70
N LEU A 723 -9.30 23.13 -4.78
CA LEU A 723 -8.17 22.31 -4.30
C LEU A 723 -8.25 22.06 -2.80
N PHE A 724 -8.59 23.08 -2.00
CA PHE A 724 -8.70 22.96 -0.55
C PHE A 724 -9.82 22.00 -0.14
N PHE A 725 -11.01 22.11 -0.71
CA PHE A 725 -12.13 21.21 -0.40
C PHE A 725 -11.86 19.78 -0.92
N THR A 726 -11.21 19.65 -2.08
CA THR A 726 -10.76 18.35 -2.59
C THR A 726 -9.73 17.72 -1.64
N MET A 727 -8.75 18.47 -1.15
CA MET A 727 -7.79 18.02 -0.14
C MET A 727 -8.50 17.54 1.13
N CYS A 728 -9.40 18.32 1.68
CA CYS A 728 -10.18 17.96 2.86
C CYS A 728 -10.99 16.69 2.63
N SER A 729 -11.61 16.55 1.45
CA SER A 729 -12.34 15.35 1.06
C SER A 729 -11.44 14.13 1.01
N CYS A 730 -10.23 14.25 0.44
CA CYS A 730 -9.25 13.15 0.41
C CYS A 730 -8.85 12.71 1.83
N PHE A 731 -8.63 13.65 2.75
CA PHE A 731 -8.34 13.31 4.14
C PHE A 731 -9.50 12.59 4.83
N ILE A 732 -10.74 13.05 4.63
CA ILE A 732 -11.93 12.45 5.23
C ILE A 732 -12.17 11.04 4.66
N LEU A 733 -12.10 10.90 3.33
CA LEU A 733 -12.31 9.63 2.63
C LEU A 733 -11.17 8.63 2.90
N GLY A 734 -9.96 9.13 3.21
CA GLY A 734 -8.79 8.32 3.51
C GLY A 734 -8.71 7.81 4.95
N MET A 735 -9.52 8.31 5.86
CA MET A 735 -9.39 7.97 7.28
C MET A 735 -9.67 6.48 7.57
N GLY A 736 -8.65 5.77 8.05
CA GLY A 736 -8.80 4.42 8.61
C GLY A 736 -8.92 3.29 7.61
N ILE A 737 -8.53 3.51 6.38
CA ILE A 737 -8.48 2.50 5.32
C ILE A 737 -7.07 2.41 4.73
N PRO A 738 -6.66 1.28 4.14
CA PRO A 738 -5.34 1.14 3.52
C PRO A 738 -5.13 2.13 2.37
N THR A 739 -3.89 2.58 2.16
CA THR A 739 -3.55 3.62 1.18
C THR A 739 -4.05 3.34 -0.23
N THR A 740 -4.00 2.08 -0.66
CA THR A 740 -4.53 1.67 -1.97
C THR A 740 -6.03 1.96 -2.07
N ALA A 741 -6.79 1.56 -1.06
CA ALA A 741 -8.23 1.81 -0.99
C ALA A 741 -8.54 3.31 -0.82
N GLN A 742 -7.73 4.05 -0.04
CA GLN A 742 -7.84 5.50 0.11
C GLN A 742 -7.78 6.21 -1.24
N TYR A 743 -6.75 5.90 -2.03
CA TYR A 743 -6.58 6.50 -3.35
C TYR A 743 -7.75 6.18 -4.28
N ILE A 744 -8.20 4.91 -4.32
CA ILE A 744 -9.31 4.51 -5.21
C ILE A 744 -10.58 5.28 -4.86
N VAL A 745 -10.96 5.28 -3.58
CA VAL A 745 -12.17 5.98 -3.12
C VAL A 745 -12.07 7.48 -3.38
N ALA A 746 -10.94 8.08 -3.04
CA ALA A 746 -10.72 9.51 -3.25
C ALA A 746 -10.67 9.87 -4.74
N SER A 747 -10.04 9.06 -5.59
CA SER A 747 -9.96 9.36 -7.02
C SER A 747 -11.30 9.27 -7.73
N MET A 748 -12.15 8.31 -7.36
CA MET A 748 -13.50 8.18 -7.96
C MET A 748 -14.46 9.30 -7.53
N ILE A 749 -14.26 9.87 -6.36
CA ILE A 749 -15.17 10.88 -5.80
C ILE A 749 -14.60 12.30 -5.98
N ALA A 750 -13.34 12.52 -5.69
CA ALA A 750 -12.76 13.86 -5.61
C ALA A 750 -11.98 14.28 -6.88
N ALA A 751 -11.36 13.36 -7.64
CA ALA A 751 -10.64 13.75 -8.86
C ALA A 751 -11.55 14.36 -9.94
N PRO A 752 -12.80 13.91 -10.13
CA PRO A 752 -13.70 14.55 -11.10
C PRO A 752 -13.89 16.06 -10.87
N ALA A 753 -13.87 16.54 -9.62
CA ALA A 753 -14.00 17.95 -9.31
C ALA A 753 -12.86 18.80 -9.90
N LEU A 754 -11.65 18.27 -9.88
CA LEU A 754 -10.48 18.93 -10.45
C LEU A 754 -10.50 18.88 -11.98
N MET A 755 -10.91 17.74 -12.55
CA MET A 755 -11.02 17.56 -14.00
C MET A 755 -12.12 18.45 -14.60
N GLU A 756 -13.25 18.59 -13.92
CA GLU A 756 -14.34 19.49 -14.34
C GLU A 756 -13.93 20.97 -14.26
N PHE A 757 -13.04 21.32 -13.32
CA PHE A 757 -12.42 22.65 -13.28
C PHE A 757 -11.41 22.90 -14.43
N GLY A 758 -11.08 21.88 -15.20
CA GLY A 758 -10.15 21.94 -16.34
C GLY A 758 -8.71 21.51 -16.03
N ILE A 759 -8.47 20.88 -14.87
CA ILE A 759 -7.14 20.36 -14.53
C ILE A 759 -6.94 19.01 -15.26
N PRO A 760 -5.77 18.79 -15.89
CA PRO A 760 -5.49 17.55 -16.60
C PRO A 760 -5.65 16.29 -15.72
N PRO A 761 -6.12 15.16 -16.27
CA PRO A 761 -6.39 13.93 -15.50
C PRO A 761 -5.17 13.44 -14.69
N LEU A 762 -3.97 13.40 -15.28
CA LEU A 762 -2.75 13.01 -14.58
C LEU A 762 -2.48 13.91 -13.36
N VAL A 763 -2.62 15.21 -13.52
CA VAL A 763 -2.38 16.20 -12.46
C VAL A 763 -3.42 16.05 -11.35
N SER A 764 -4.70 15.88 -11.72
CA SER A 764 -5.82 15.66 -10.79
C SER A 764 -5.63 14.39 -9.95
N HIS A 765 -5.28 13.28 -10.59
CA HIS A 765 -5.03 12.02 -9.93
C HIS A 765 -3.78 12.03 -9.05
N MET A 766 -2.71 12.72 -9.48
CA MET A 766 -1.52 12.93 -8.64
C MET A 766 -1.83 13.77 -7.40
N PHE A 767 -2.67 14.80 -7.52
CA PHE A 767 -3.13 15.60 -6.37
C PHE A 767 -3.87 14.73 -5.36
N VAL A 768 -4.82 13.95 -5.83
CA VAL A 768 -5.59 13.03 -4.99
C VAL A 768 -4.70 11.97 -4.34
N LEU A 769 -3.75 11.39 -5.11
CA LEU A 769 -2.79 10.41 -4.57
C LEU A 769 -1.98 10.99 -3.40
N TYR A 770 -1.47 12.21 -3.56
CA TYR A 770 -0.68 12.87 -2.52
C TYR A 770 -1.44 12.99 -1.20
N PHE A 771 -2.68 13.50 -1.25
CA PHE A 771 -3.47 13.71 -0.04
C PHE A 771 -4.08 12.42 0.52
N ALA A 772 -4.37 11.44 -0.33
CA ALA A 772 -4.74 10.11 0.11
C ALA A 772 -3.60 9.45 0.91
N VAL A 773 -2.37 9.49 0.40
CA VAL A 773 -1.19 8.95 1.10
C VAL A 773 -0.94 9.71 2.41
N LEU A 774 -1.05 11.03 2.43
CA LEU A 774 -0.80 11.83 3.62
C LEU A 774 -1.88 11.69 4.71
N ALA A 775 -3.01 11.07 4.40
CA ALA A 775 -4.01 10.70 5.41
C ALA A 775 -3.46 9.71 6.44
N ASP A 776 -2.44 8.91 6.10
CA ASP A 776 -1.78 7.96 7.02
C ASP A 776 -1.02 8.64 8.19
N VAL A 777 -0.71 9.92 8.08
CA VAL A 777 -0.09 10.72 9.15
C VAL A 777 -1.03 11.78 9.72
N THR A 778 -2.26 11.86 9.20
CA THR A 778 -3.23 12.90 9.58
C THR A 778 -4.17 12.39 10.68
N PRO A 779 -4.23 13.03 11.88
CA PRO A 779 -5.23 12.71 12.89
C PRO A 779 -6.67 12.89 12.36
N PRO A 780 -7.64 12.09 12.84
CA PRO A 780 -7.61 11.28 14.06
C PRO A 780 -7.09 9.84 13.88
N VAL A 781 -6.85 9.35 12.68
CA VAL A 781 -6.49 7.93 12.46
C VAL A 781 -4.98 7.71 12.38
N ALA A 782 -4.25 8.49 11.59
CA ALA A 782 -2.78 8.58 11.54
C ALA A 782 -2.03 7.23 11.74
N LEU A 783 -2.36 6.20 10.95
CA LEU A 783 -1.91 4.81 11.17
C LEU A 783 -0.39 4.68 11.32
N ALA A 784 0.39 5.32 10.44
CA ALA A 784 1.85 5.30 10.49
C ALA A 784 2.39 5.98 11.76
N ALA A 785 1.77 7.09 12.18
CA ALA A 785 2.17 7.78 13.40
C ALA A 785 1.85 6.99 14.67
N TYR A 786 0.76 6.23 14.66
CA TYR A 786 0.40 5.35 15.76
C TYR A 786 1.35 4.16 15.87
N ALA A 787 1.75 3.57 14.75
CA ALA A 787 2.79 2.54 14.72
C ALA A 787 4.13 3.09 15.28
N ALA A 788 4.56 4.27 14.82
CA ALA A 788 5.77 4.93 15.34
C ALA A 788 5.67 5.26 16.83
N SER A 789 4.49 5.63 17.33
CA SER A 789 4.28 5.93 18.76
C SER A 789 4.49 4.71 19.64
N GLY A 790 4.11 3.53 19.15
CA GLY A 790 4.36 2.28 19.84
C GLY A 790 5.84 1.97 20.05
N ILE A 791 6.66 2.24 19.03
CA ILE A 791 8.13 2.04 19.11
C ILE A 791 8.76 3.14 19.95
N SER A 792 8.31 4.39 19.80
CA SER A 792 8.88 5.53 20.52
C SER A 792 8.44 5.61 21.99
N GLY A 793 7.37 4.90 22.38
CA GLY A 793 6.76 5.01 23.72
C GLY A 793 6.07 6.34 23.96
N ALA A 794 5.68 7.07 22.89
CA ALA A 794 5.06 8.37 22.96
C ALA A 794 3.52 8.28 22.87
N ASP A 795 2.84 9.39 23.20
CA ASP A 795 1.39 9.50 23.00
C ASP A 795 1.05 9.46 21.50
N PRO A 796 0.15 8.56 21.04
CA PRO A 796 -0.19 8.37 19.63
C PRO A 796 -0.75 9.64 18.99
N PHE A 797 -1.68 10.33 19.66
CA PHE A 797 -2.34 11.50 19.10
C PHE A 797 -1.36 12.68 18.94
N ARG A 798 -0.50 12.92 19.95
CA ARG A 798 0.54 13.94 19.87
C ARG A 798 1.58 13.62 18.80
N THR A 799 1.92 12.34 18.63
CA THR A 799 2.81 11.89 17.56
C THR A 799 2.17 12.16 16.19
N GLY A 800 0.88 11.86 16.02
CA GLY A 800 0.13 12.18 14.81
C GLY A 800 0.07 13.68 14.50
N LEU A 801 -0.23 14.53 15.49
CA LEU A 801 -0.22 15.99 15.30
C LEU A 801 1.16 16.52 14.91
N THR A 802 2.23 15.92 15.47
CA THR A 802 3.60 16.32 15.13
C THR A 802 3.97 15.84 13.72
N ALA A 803 3.56 14.62 13.34
CA ALA A 803 3.75 14.09 12.00
C ALA A 803 2.98 14.91 10.95
N PHE A 804 1.73 15.27 11.22
CA PHE A 804 0.94 16.19 10.40
C PHE A 804 1.65 17.54 10.20
N ARG A 805 2.19 18.12 11.28
CA ARG A 805 2.98 19.36 11.20
C ARG A 805 4.24 19.17 10.35
N LEU A 806 4.95 18.04 10.47
CA LEU A 806 6.14 17.76 9.66
C LEU A 806 5.80 17.51 8.18
N SER A 807 4.65 16.93 7.87
CA SER A 807 4.20 16.73 6.49
C SER A 807 3.66 17.99 5.84
N SER A 808 3.27 19.02 6.62
CA SER A 808 2.60 20.22 6.11
C SER A 808 3.44 21.01 5.09
N ALA A 809 4.78 21.02 5.21
CA ALA A 809 5.64 21.62 4.20
C ALA A 809 5.57 20.88 2.85
N GLY A 810 5.27 19.58 2.88
CA GLY A 810 5.01 18.77 1.69
C GLY A 810 3.63 19.01 1.08
N PHE A 811 2.65 19.53 1.83
CA PHE A 811 1.30 19.83 1.32
C PHE A 811 1.30 20.93 0.25
N MET A 812 2.32 21.77 0.23
CA MET A 812 2.50 22.79 -0.79
C MET A 812 2.70 22.18 -2.20
N ILE A 813 3.37 21.04 -2.29
CA ILE A 813 3.81 20.44 -3.55
C ILE A 813 2.63 20.14 -4.50
N PRO A 814 1.51 19.53 -4.06
CA PRO A 814 0.35 19.34 -4.90
C PRO A 814 -0.25 20.63 -5.47
N TYR A 815 -0.25 21.69 -4.69
CA TYR A 815 -0.72 23.00 -5.18
C TYR A 815 0.21 23.55 -6.27
N VAL A 816 1.53 23.43 -6.09
CA VAL A 816 2.51 23.87 -7.08
C VAL A 816 2.36 23.11 -8.40
N PHE A 817 2.25 21.76 -8.38
CA PHE A 817 2.13 21.05 -9.65
C PHE A 817 0.74 21.18 -10.32
N VAL A 818 -0.30 21.59 -9.59
CA VAL A 818 -1.58 21.97 -10.22
C VAL A 818 -1.48 23.31 -10.92
N THR A 819 -0.83 24.28 -10.30
CA THR A 819 -0.61 25.61 -10.92
C THR A 819 0.46 25.56 -12.00
N ALA A 820 1.46 24.69 -11.88
CA ALA A 820 2.52 24.47 -12.85
C ALA A 820 2.71 22.98 -13.17
N PRO A 821 1.91 22.40 -14.06
CA PRO A 821 1.96 20.98 -14.40
C PRO A 821 3.31 20.50 -14.95
N ILE A 822 4.17 21.42 -15.39
CA ILE A 822 5.53 21.13 -15.86
C ILE A 822 6.38 20.44 -14.78
N LEU A 823 6.06 20.61 -13.49
CA LEU A 823 6.71 19.91 -12.37
C LEU A 823 6.50 18.37 -12.45
N LEU A 824 5.42 17.94 -13.11
CA LEU A 824 5.13 16.53 -13.44
C LEU A 824 5.61 16.14 -14.84
N TRP A 825 6.47 16.93 -15.48
CA TRP A 825 6.88 16.75 -16.87
C TRP A 825 5.71 16.84 -17.88
N TYR A 826 4.56 17.33 -17.44
CA TYR A 826 3.37 17.48 -18.27
C TYR A 826 3.46 18.78 -19.12
N PRO A 827 3.02 18.82 -20.39
CA PRO A 827 2.41 17.71 -21.14
C PRO A 827 3.41 16.80 -21.89
N THR A 828 4.69 17.17 -21.95
CA THR A 828 5.75 16.47 -22.72
C THR A 828 5.84 14.98 -22.40
N LEU A 829 5.60 14.61 -21.15
CA LEU A 829 5.65 13.22 -20.71
C LEU A 829 4.60 12.33 -21.41
N LEU A 830 3.42 12.87 -21.70
CA LEU A 830 2.33 12.14 -22.39
C LEU A 830 2.48 12.24 -23.90
N ASP A 831 2.77 13.43 -24.41
CA ASP A 831 3.02 13.68 -25.82
C ASP A 831 4.46 14.16 -26.03
N GLY A 832 5.33 13.24 -26.44
CA GLY A 832 6.76 13.52 -26.67
C GLY A 832 7.05 14.48 -27.81
N LYS A 833 6.04 14.92 -28.57
CA LYS A 833 6.17 15.93 -29.64
C LYS A 833 6.17 17.36 -29.10
N ILE A 834 5.64 17.54 -27.85
CA ILE A 834 5.60 18.87 -27.22
C ILE A 834 6.96 19.17 -26.61
N PRO A 835 7.65 20.27 -27.00
CA PRO A 835 8.96 20.60 -26.48
C PRO A 835 8.90 20.92 -24.98
N PHE A 836 9.89 20.44 -24.24
CA PHE A 836 9.99 20.69 -22.80
C PHE A 836 10.62 22.07 -22.55
N ASN A 837 9.97 22.89 -21.73
CA ASN A 837 10.49 24.20 -21.35
C ASN A 837 11.38 24.11 -20.10
N TYR A 838 12.68 23.99 -20.32
CA TYR A 838 13.68 23.84 -19.23
C TYR A 838 13.77 25.08 -18.33
N GLU A 839 13.57 26.29 -18.86
CA GLU A 839 13.62 27.54 -18.08
C GLU A 839 12.47 27.59 -17.08
N LEU A 840 11.24 27.39 -17.55
CA LEU A 840 10.06 27.33 -16.69
C LEU A 840 10.16 26.23 -15.67
N PHE A 841 10.64 25.05 -16.05
CA PHE A 841 10.84 23.93 -15.12
C PHE A 841 11.83 24.30 -14.01
N ALA A 842 12.99 24.88 -14.38
CA ALA A 842 14.00 25.29 -13.40
C ALA A 842 13.46 26.38 -12.46
N GLN A 843 12.70 27.34 -12.98
CA GLN A 843 12.03 28.38 -12.19
C GLN A 843 11.09 27.73 -11.17
N VAL A 844 10.16 26.87 -11.63
CA VAL A 844 9.15 26.23 -10.77
C VAL A 844 9.81 25.35 -9.69
N VAL A 845 10.83 24.58 -10.03
CA VAL A 845 11.57 23.79 -9.04
C VAL A 845 12.25 24.71 -8.02
N PHE A 846 12.88 25.79 -8.46
CA PHE A 846 13.57 26.73 -7.56
C PHE A 846 12.59 27.43 -6.63
N THR A 847 11.47 27.94 -7.14
CA THR A 847 10.44 28.61 -6.33
C THR A 847 9.77 27.65 -5.36
N ALA A 848 9.53 26.39 -5.77
CA ALA A 848 9.05 25.33 -4.87
C ALA A 848 10.03 25.08 -3.71
N PHE A 849 11.35 25.03 -3.97
CA PHE A 849 12.37 24.92 -2.92
C PHE A 849 12.32 26.11 -1.94
N LEU A 850 12.22 27.33 -2.43
CA LEU A 850 12.11 28.52 -1.59
C LEU A 850 10.81 28.51 -0.77
N GLY A 851 9.70 28.11 -1.37
CA GLY A 851 8.43 27.97 -0.69
C GLY A 851 8.45 26.94 0.43
N ILE A 852 9.08 25.80 0.19
CA ILE A 852 9.30 24.75 1.22
C ILE A 852 10.16 25.30 2.36
N ILE A 853 11.23 26.04 2.06
CA ILE A 853 12.09 26.67 3.08
C ILE A 853 11.28 27.64 3.93
N ALA A 854 10.47 28.49 3.30
CA ALA A 854 9.62 29.46 3.97
C ALA A 854 8.56 28.79 4.86
N LEU A 855 7.85 27.79 4.32
CA LEU A 855 6.82 27.06 5.08
C LEU A 855 7.42 26.24 6.21
N GLY A 856 8.57 25.61 6.01
CA GLY A 856 9.30 24.90 7.05
C GLY A 856 9.71 25.82 8.20
N ALA A 857 10.21 27.03 7.91
CA ALA A 857 10.55 28.03 8.91
C ALA A 857 9.30 28.49 9.70
N THR A 858 8.16 28.65 9.01
CA THR A 858 6.86 28.98 9.61
C THR A 858 6.42 27.90 10.59
N MET A 859 6.45 26.62 10.18
CA MET A 859 5.96 25.49 10.98
C MET A 859 6.85 25.17 12.18
N ILE A 860 8.18 25.22 12.01
CA ILE A 860 9.13 24.95 13.10
C ILE A 860 9.26 26.17 14.02
N GLY A 861 9.01 27.37 13.49
CA GLY A 861 9.21 28.63 14.22
C GLY A 861 10.69 28.96 14.47
N TYR A 862 11.56 28.50 13.54
CA TYR A 862 13.00 28.68 13.56
C TYR A 862 13.55 28.75 12.14
N MET A 863 14.42 29.66 11.87
CA MET A 863 15.15 29.74 10.60
C MET A 863 16.66 29.80 10.85
N LYS A 864 17.13 30.87 11.44
CA LYS A 864 18.49 31.03 11.97
C LYS A 864 18.48 31.25 13.49
N TYR A 865 17.37 31.80 13.99
CA TYR A 865 17.01 32.01 15.38
C TYR A 865 15.53 31.70 15.57
N HIS A 866 15.07 31.68 16.82
CA HIS A 866 13.65 31.60 17.13
C HIS A 866 12.89 32.74 16.45
N SER A 867 11.94 32.39 15.58
CA SER A 867 11.13 33.34 14.81
C SER A 867 10.05 33.95 15.71
N THR A 868 9.89 35.25 15.64
CA THR A 868 8.76 35.96 16.24
C THR A 868 7.47 35.62 15.49
N LEU A 869 6.31 35.91 16.10
CA LEU A 869 5.02 35.66 15.45
C LEU A 869 4.90 36.37 14.09
N ILE A 870 5.36 37.63 14.03
CA ILE A 870 5.37 38.43 12.78
C ILE A 870 6.27 37.78 11.71
N GLU A 871 7.46 37.30 12.10
CA GLU A 871 8.37 36.60 11.18
C GLU A 871 7.76 35.29 10.69
N ARG A 872 7.04 34.58 11.54
CA ARG A 872 6.33 33.36 11.15
C ARG A 872 5.18 33.63 10.17
N ILE A 873 4.40 34.68 10.44
CA ILE A 873 3.33 35.10 9.51
C ILE A 873 3.93 35.54 8.17
N ALA A 874 5.00 36.33 8.20
CA ALA A 874 5.68 36.79 6.98
C ALA A 874 6.23 35.64 6.15
N THR A 875 6.88 34.65 6.77
CA THR A 875 7.37 33.44 6.05
C THR A 875 6.22 32.58 5.55
N GLY A 876 5.07 32.53 6.24
CA GLY A 876 3.88 31.85 5.76
C GLY A 876 3.27 32.53 4.52
N ILE A 877 3.19 33.84 4.55
CA ILE A 877 2.76 34.65 3.38
C ILE A 877 3.73 34.45 2.20
N ALA A 878 5.04 34.49 2.46
CA ALA A 878 6.05 34.23 1.45
C ALA A 878 5.87 32.83 0.80
N ALA A 879 5.59 31.81 1.59
CA ALA A 879 5.31 30.47 1.06
C ALA A 879 4.06 30.45 0.18
N ALA A 880 3.01 31.16 0.57
CA ALA A 880 1.77 31.25 -0.23
C ALA A 880 2.01 31.91 -1.60
N PHE A 881 2.81 32.99 -1.66
CA PHE A 881 3.18 33.62 -2.93
C PHE A 881 4.06 32.74 -3.82
N LEU A 882 4.90 31.88 -3.24
CA LEU A 882 5.79 30.95 -3.96
C LEU A 882 5.11 29.66 -4.44
N ILE A 883 3.81 29.48 -4.18
CA ILE A 883 3.00 28.37 -4.72
C ILE A 883 2.62 28.61 -6.18
N THR A 884 2.31 29.85 -6.55
CA THR A 884 1.95 30.20 -7.90
C THR A 884 3.19 30.68 -8.68
N PRO A 885 3.61 29.98 -9.74
CA PRO A 885 4.85 30.27 -10.45
C PRO A 885 4.64 31.43 -11.45
N GLU A 886 4.20 32.59 -10.98
CA GLU A 886 4.13 33.81 -11.72
C GLU A 886 5.30 34.72 -11.30
N SER A 887 6.03 35.28 -12.24
CA SER A 887 7.28 36.01 -11.96
C SER A 887 7.12 37.07 -10.86
N TYR A 888 6.00 37.78 -10.81
CA TYR A 888 5.77 38.80 -9.79
C TYR A 888 5.50 38.22 -8.40
N THR A 889 4.79 37.07 -8.26
CA THR A 889 4.55 36.41 -7.00
C THR A 889 5.83 35.79 -6.45
N ASP A 890 6.68 35.26 -7.33
CA ASP A 890 8.00 34.73 -7.02
C ASP A 890 8.93 35.80 -6.43
N TYR A 891 8.96 37.00 -7.04
CA TYR A 891 9.76 38.13 -6.54
C TYR A 891 9.27 38.63 -5.18
N ILE A 892 7.94 38.73 -4.99
CA ILE A 892 7.35 39.15 -3.71
C ILE A 892 7.66 38.11 -2.61
N GLY A 893 7.36 36.84 -2.85
CA GLY A 893 7.60 35.76 -1.90
C GLY A 893 9.08 35.62 -1.57
N GLY A 894 9.95 35.60 -2.56
CA GLY A 894 11.41 35.59 -2.40
C GLY A 894 11.94 36.79 -1.65
N GLY A 895 11.44 38.00 -1.96
CA GLY A 895 11.79 39.24 -1.27
C GLY A 895 11.43 39.23 0.21
N ILE A 896 10.22 38.79 0.57
CA ILE A 896 9.78 38.66 1.96
C ILE A 896 10.67 37.64 2.70
N LEU A 897 10.93 36.47 2.12
CA LEU A 897 11.77 35.46 2.71
C LEU A 897 13.20 35.97 2.96
N LEU A 898 13.77 36.67 1.97
CA LEU A 898 15.09 37.30 2.07
C LEU A 898 15.11 38.39 3.14
N ALA A 899 14.10 39.23 3.24
CA ALA A 899 13.99 40.27 4.25
C ALA A 899 13.97 39.68 5.68
N VAL A 900 13.19 38.62 5.91
CA VAL A 900 13.16 37.91 7.21
C VAL A 900 14.53 37.30 7.51
N PHE A 901 15.15 36.64 6.52
CA PHE A 901 16.48 36.05 6.67
C PHE A 901 17.54 37.10 7.02
N LEU A 902 17.61 38.23 6.30
CA LEU A 902 18.52 39.31 6.58
C LEU A 902 18.28 39.93 7.96
N LYS A 903 17.02 40.20 8.33
CA LYS A 903 16.65 40.68 9.66
C LYS A 903 17.19 39.77 10.78
N GLN A 904 17.03 38.45 10.64
CA GLN A 904 17.56 37.48 11.61
C GLN A 904 19.11 37.46 11.61
N MET A 905 19.73 37.66 10.46
CA MET A 905 21.20 37.73 10.31
C MET A 905 21.79 38.97 11.02
N PHE A 906 21.16 40.14 10.90
CA PHE A 906 21.54 41.36 11.59
C PHE A 906 21.29 41.28 13.12
N ARG A 907 20.26 40.57 13.57
CA ARG A 907 19.98 40.27 14.97
C ARG A 907 21.14 39.53 15.63
N LYS A 908 21.83 38.65 14.92
CA LYS A 908 23.01 37.94 15.41
C LYS A 908 24.18 38.90 15.72
N ARG A 909 24.46 39.85 14.82
CA ARG A 909 25.51 40.82 15.00
C ARG A 909 25.30 41.66 16.25
N ARG A 910 24.06 42.05 16.55
CA ARG A 910 23.73 42.79 17.79
C ARG A 910 23.93 41.98 19.07
N ILE A 911 23.56 40.71 19.11
CA ILE A 911 23.69 39.84 20.29
C ILE A 911 25.15 39.53 20.54
N VAL A 912 25.93 39.22 19.53
CA VAL A 912 27.38 38.94 19.65
C VAL A 912 28.15 40.23 20.02
N GLY A 913 27.75 41.39 19.50
CA GLY A 913 28.26 42.69 19.88
C GLY A 913 28.04 42.97 21.37
N LYS A 914 26.79 42.80 21.83
CA LYS A 914 26.43 43.03 23.26
C LYS A 914 27.12 42.06 24.22
N ASN A 915 27.33 40.82 23.85
CA ASN A 915 28.08 39.86 24.68
C ASN A 915 29.58 40.13 24.69
N LYS A 916 30.16 40.67 23.65
CA LYS A 916 31.53 41.16 23.63
C LYS A 916 31.72 42.41 24.50
N GLU A 917 30.77 43.35 24.49
CA GLU A 917 30.79 44.53 25.34
C GLU A 917 30.61 44.15 26.81
N VAL A 918 29.68 43.21 27.15
CA VAL A 918 29.49 42.70 28.52
C VAL A 918 30.69 41.89 29.00
N SER A 919 31.37 41.16 28.12
CA SER A 919 32.61 40.45 28.43
C SER A 919 33.76 41.42 28.64
N LYS A 920 33.85 42.51 27.86
CA LYS A 920 34.84 43.54 28.01
C LYS A 920 34.66 44.35 29.30
N SER A 921 33.41 44.73 29.61
CA SER A 921 33.10 45.42 30.87
C SER A 921 33.34 44.56 32.13
N LYS A 922 33.10 43.26 32.06
CA LYS A 922 33.41 42.32 33.15
C LYS A 922 34.93 42.12 33.31
N TRP A 923 35.69 42.21 32.24
CA TRP A 923 37.16 42.12 32.30
C TRP A 923 37.80 43.41 32.84
N GLU A 924 37.26 44.57 32.51
CA GLU A 924 37.67 45.86 33.04
C GLU A 924 37.36 45.99 34.54
N VAL A 925 36.19 45.54 35.00
CA VAL A 925 35.84 45.54 36.44
C VAL A 925 36.63 44.50 37.27
N SER A 926 37.22 43.47 36.64
CA SER A 926 38.03 42.45 37.28
C SER A 926 39.52 42.89 37.46
N ASN A 927 39.99 43.87 36.66
CA ASN A 927 41.35 44.39 36.72
C ASN A 927 41.50 45.65 37.67
N ASP A 928 40.34 46.19 38.05
CA ASP A 928 40.34 47.32 39.03
C ASP A 928 40.14 46.89 40.51
N ARG A 929 40.18 45.54 40.74
CA ARG A 929 40.27 44.97 42.08
C ARG A 929 41.55 44.13 42.22
#